data_0bf323cadc27d361d8a59d619e45246e
#
_entry.id   0bf323cadc27d361d8a59d619e45246e
#
_cell.length_a   1.000
_cell.length_b   1.000
_cell.length_c   1.000
_cell.angle_alpha   90.00
_cell.angle_beta   90.00
_cell.angle_gamma   90.00
#
_symmetry.space_group_name_H-M   'P 1'
#
loop_
_entity.id
_entity.type
_entity.pdbx_description
1 polymer ?
#
loop_
_entity_poly.entity_id
_entity_poly.type
_entity_poly.pdbx_seq_one_letter_code
_entity_poly.pdbx_strand_id
1 'polypeptide(L)'
;MEGLYQTQRIKDLKDKMLSEPRYASIEQALIITKTYQENEDDPKIIQRAKSLKAALEKMEIRVEPEELIVGNRTAGVRYGVVFPESGSTWVDKEFETLPTRPQDRFNVHQEDIETFRKVIKPYWEGKSLEDVLNQRYGKEINEIAKVVKINQKDHAQGHICPDCVKWLKMGPQGLLDQAEEKLKICKEGQKDFYESVKIVMEGAKHFMVRYHDLIMDMAENELDETRKQTMIKVAQNCKNISERPVQTFHEAVQSTWFLFVILQMESNASSFSPGRLDRHLEAYYEKDIKEGNLDKQQALEIIECLWLKFNEIVYMRNSHGAKYFAGFPIGFNIAIGGQDENGNDTYNDLSFLFLEAQKHLGLPQPNLSVRLHEGTSDELLKEAVRVVAKGSGMPQFFNDKAVIPSIQELGIEEKDARNYAIVGCVELTTQGNNLGWSDSAMFNLNKALEVALTGGICLLTGEKIAPDYGNLETYETFEELEAAFKKQIDYFMDKMLLACEEVEKAHIDLLPSPFLSASIENCMENGMDVTAGGAKYNLSGIQMIQVANLADSLVAIKQLVYDEKKCTQKEMLDALKNNFEGYEILRAMCVNKVPKYGNDIDEVDKQGTKWADYFKNRLRTFKNYRKGPYHTGMYTVSAHVPMGENVGATPDGRYAKEPLADGGMSPVYGRDIKGPTAVLKSVSKLDKTLTTNGGLLNMKFLPEFFKTETGIDKFANFLRTFVDLEIPHIQFNVVRKEDLLAAKKNPEQYRGLTVRVAGYTAYFTELADELQNEIIARTSYGDI
;
A
#
# COMPACT_ATOMS: atom_id res chain seq x y z
N MET A 1 28.09 8.53 -6.93
CA MET A 1 27.57 9.70 -6.15
C MET A 1 28.60 10.25 -5.17
N GLU A 2 29.88 10.14 -5.49
CA GLU A 2 30.96 10.69 -4.63
C GLU A 2 30.81 12.21 -4.46
N GLY A 3 30.96 12.68 -3.21
CA GLY A 3 30.93 14.11 -2.85
C GLY A 3 29.56 14.69 -2.53
N LEU A 4 28.45 13.94 -2.73
CA LEU A 4 27.12 14.41 -2.32
C LEU A 4 26.93 14.26 -0.81
N TYR A 5 26.21 15.19 -0.20
CA TYR A 5 25.98 15.22 1.25
C TYR A 5 24.60 15.75 1.61
N GLN A 6 24.14 15.39 2.79
CA GLN A 6 22.91 15.94 3.36
C GLN A 6 23.17 17.32 3.94
N THR A 7 22.49 18.33 3.43
CA THR A 7 22.66 19.72 3.87
C THR A 7 22.07 19.96 5.27
N GLN A 8 22.48 21.08 5.90
CA GLN A 8 21.91 21.49 7.20
C GLN A 8 20.40 21.77 7.08
N ARG A 9 19.98 22.40 5.98
CA ARG A 9 18.55 22.61 5.64
C ARG A 9 17.72 21.33 5.80
N ILE A 10 18.17 20.24 5.18
CA ILE A 10 17.46 18.96 5.21
C ILE A 10 17.43 18.35 6.62
N LYS A 11 18.53 18.46 7.37
CA LYS A 11 18.58 17.99 8.76
C LYS A 11 17.58 18.74 9.64
N ASP A 12 17.58 20.07 9.55
CA ASP A 12 16.69 20.92 10.36
C ASP A 12 15.21 20.69 10.03
N LEU A 13 14.86 20.59 8.75
CA LEU A 13 13.50 20.28 8.31
C LEU A 13 13.05 18.87 8.77
N LYS A 14 13.94 17.88 8.69
CA LYS A 14 13.67 16.52 9.17
C LYS A 14 13.42 16.50 10.67
N ASP A 15 14.32 17.12 11.44
CA ASP A 15 14.22 17.14 12.91
C ASP A 15 12.94 17.86 13.35
N LYS A 16 12.59 18.97 12.71
CA LYS A 16 11.35 19.69 12.97
C LYS A 16 10.14 18.82 12.68
N MET A 17 10.07 18.20 11.49
CA MET A 17 8.97 17.32 11.11
C MET A 17 8.77 16.17 12.11
N LEU A 18 9.85 15.53 12.57
CA LEU A 18 9.78 14.41 13.50
C LEU A 18 9.43 14.81 14.93
N SER A 19 9.74 16.05 15.34
CA SER A 19 9.48 16.55 16.69
C SER A 19 8.06 17.05 16.91
N GLU A 20 7.33 17.40 15.84
CA GLU A 20 5.94 17.88 15.96
C GLU A 20 4.99 16.76 16.39
N PRO A 21 4.10 17.00 17.38
CA PRO A 21 3.10 16.02 17.79
C PRO A 21 2.01 15.85 16.73
N ARG A 22 1.48 14.64 16.62
CA ARG A 22 0.38 14.32 15.71
C ARG A 22 -0.97 14.56 16.38
N TYR A 23 -1.87 15.23 15.67
CA TYR A 23 -3.25 15.47 16.10
C TYR A 23 -4.24 14.95 15.05
N ALA A 24 -5.44 14.58 15.46
CA ALA A 24 -6.57 14.47 14.56
C ALA A 24 -7.06 15.88 14.18
N SER A 25 -7.37 16.10 12.91
CA SER A 25 -7.84 17.39 12.38
C SER A 25 -9.26 17.27 11.85
N ILE A 26 -10.13 18.20 12.25
CA ILE A 26 -11.50 18.33 11.74
C ILE A 26 -11.67 19.51 10.78
N GLU A 27 -10.63 20.26 10.49
CA GLU A 27 -10.69 21.49 9.67
C GLU A 27 -11.33 21.21 8.30
N GLN A 28 -10.80 20.25 7.56
CA GLN A 28 -11.37 19.89 6.27
C GLN A 28 -12.80 19.37 6.39
N ALA A 29 -13.09 18.58 7.42
CA ALA A 29 -14.44 18.06 7.67
C ALA A 29 -15.48 19.16 7.87
N LEU A 30 -15.13 20.25 8.56
CA LEU A 30 -16.00 21.41 8.72
C LEU A 30 -16.28 22.11 7.40
N ILE A 31 -15.25 22.32 6.59
CA ILE A 31 -15.39 22.96 5.25
C ILE A 31 -16.27 22.11 4.35
N ILE A 32 -16.00 20.80 4.28
CA ILE A 32 -16.77 19.85 3.47
C ILE A 32 -18.23 19.84 3.91
N THR A 33 -18.50 19.70 5.21
CA THR A 33 -19.86 19.64 5.76
C THR A 33 -20.65 20.87 5.37
N LYS A 34 -20.08 22.06 5.56
CA LYS A 34 -20.73 23.32 5.17
C LYS A 34 -21.01 23.38 3.67
N THR A 35 -20.04 22.98 2.85
CA THR A 35 -20.19 23.02 1.39
C THR A 35 -21.31 22.07 0.93
N TYR A 36 -21.43 20.89 1.51
CA TYR A 36 -22.53 19.97 1.21
C TYR A 36 -23.89 20.55 1.61
N GLN A 37 -23.97 21.17 2.80
CA GLN A 37 -25.23 21.84 3.25
C GLN A 37 -25.67 22.96 2.32
N GLU A 38 -24.72 23.71 1.78
CA GLU A 38 -25.00 24.81 0.85
C GLU A 38 -25.36 24.34 -0.57
N ASN A 39 -25.12 23.08 -0.92
CA ASN A 39 -25.26 22.50 -2.26
C ASN A 39 -25.99 21.15 -2.25
N GLU A 40 -26.99 20.98 -1.40
CA GLU A 40 -27.70 19.68 -1.23
C GLU A 40 -28.41 19.19 -2.49
N ASP A 41 -28.84 20.10 -3.37
CA ASP A 41 -29.56 19.78 -4.61
C ASP A 41 -28.64 19.43 -5.79
N ASP A 42 -27.33 19.61 -5.65
CA ASP A 42 -26.37 19.32 -6.70
C ASP A 42 -26.14 17.80 -6.87
N PRO A 43 -25.81 17.34 -8.08
CA PRO A 43 -25.31 16.00 -8.30
C PRO A 43 -24.08 15.71 -7.42
N LYS A 44 -23.91 14.45 -6.95
CA LYS A 44 -22.85 14.08 -6.03
C LYS A 44 -21.45 14.46 -6.52
N ILE A 45 -21.15 14.30 -7.80
CA ILE A 45 -19.87 14.68 -8.40
C ILE A 45 -19.61 16.19 -8.30
N ILE A 46 -20.65 17.02 -8.44
CA ILE A 46 -20.55 18.47 -8.29
C ILE A 46 -20.37 18.86 -6.82
N GLN A 47 -21.10 18.22 -5.89
CA GLN A 47 -20.90 18.44 -4.44
C GLN A 47 -19.44 18.15 -4.05
N ARG A 48 -18.89 17.03 -4.52
CA ARG A 48 -17.49 16.64 -4.25
C ARG A 48 -16.50 17.65 -4.85
N ALA A 49 -16.73 18.09 -6.10
CA ALA A 49 -15.88 19.08 -6.75
C ALA A 49 -15.87 20.41 -6.01
N LYS A 50 -17.04 20.92 -5.61
CA LYS A 50 -17.18 22.15 -4.82
C LYS A 50 -16.53 22.00 -3.43
N SER A 51 -16.65 20.84 -2.81
CA SER A 51 -16.03 20.56 -1.51
C SER A 51 -14.51 20.57 -1.59
N LEU A 52 -13.92 19.95 -2.61
CA LEU A 52 -12.47 20.02 -2.83
C LEU A 52 -12.03 21.46 -3.10
N LYS A 53 -12.71 22.18 -3.99
CA LYS A 53 -12.39 23.60 -4.27
C LYS A 53 -12.44 24.43 -2.99
N ALA A 54 -13.48 24.27 -2.18
CA ALA A 54 -13.60 25.01 -0.90
C ALA A 54 -12.48 24.67 0.08
N ALA A 55 -12.05 23.40 0.16
CA ALA A 55 -10.91 23.00 0.98
C ALA A 55 -9.59 23.64 0.48
N LEU A 56 -9.35 23.62 -0.84
CA LEU A 56 -8.17 24.21 -1.46
C LEU A 56 -8.11 25.75 -1.29
N GLU A 57 -9.26 26.40 -1.21
CA GLU A 57 -9.37 27.85 -1.02
C GLU A 57 -9.28 28.28 0.44
N LYS A 58 -9.71 27.44 1.39
CA LYS A 58 -9.96 27.90 2.78
C LYS A 58 -9.11 27.21 3.84
N MET A 59 -8.59 26.01 3.60
CA MET A 59 -7.76 25.33 4.60
C MET A 59 -6.49 26.14 4.91
N GLU A 60 -6.06 26.07 6.15
CA GLU A 60 -4.82 26.71 6.58
C GLU A 60 -3.61 26.15 5.81
N ILE A 61 -2.87 27.03 5.18
CA ILE A 61 -1.61 26.70 4.51
C ILE A 61 -0.43 27.16 5.36
N ARG A 62 0.68 26.43 5.28
CA ARG A 62 1.91 26.72 6.01
C ARG A 62 3.13 26.56 5.13
N VAL A 63 4.16 27.31 5.41
CA VAL A 63 5.47 27.23 4.76
C VAL A 63 6.55 27.45 5.80
N GLU A 64 7.58 26.60 5.80
CA GLU A 64 8.81 26.85 6.53
C GLU A 64 9.79 27.63 5.67
N PRO A 65 10.55 28.61 6.24
CA PRO A 65 11.46 29.44 5.44
C PRO A 65 12.52 28.67 4.65
N GLU A 66 12.87 27.46 5.10
CA GLU A 66 13.88 26.61 4.47
C GLU A 66 13.31 25.62 3.45
N GLU A 67 12.00 25.54 3.26
CA GLU A 67 11.39 24.62 2.32
C GLU A 67 11.66 25.00 0.86
N LEU A 68 12.11 24.02 0.07
CA LEU A 68 12.24 24.16 -1.39
C LEU A 68 11.00 23.59 -2.12
N ILE A 69 10.26 22.71 -1.48
CA ILE A 69 8.99 22.16 -1.95
C ILE A 69 7.92 22.47 -0.90
N VAL A 70 6.85 23.10 -1.32
CA VAL A 70 5.77 23.55 -0.44
C VAL A 70 4.45 22.88 -0.76
N GLY A 71 3.53 22.87 0.18
CA GLY A 71 2.22 22.26 0.07
C GLY A 71 1.94 21.36 1.26
N ASN A 72 0.91 21.67 2.04
CA ASN A 72 0.48 20.87 3.19
C ASN A 72 -0.98 20.44 3.04
N ARG A 73 -1.29 19.26 3.61
CA ARG A 73 -2.65 18.74 3.67
C ARG A 73 -3.42 19.26 4.88
N THR A 74 -2.73 19.49 5.98
CA THR A 74 -3.28 19.92 7.28
C THR A 74 -2.43 21.02 7.88
N ALA A 75 -2.99 21.81 8.78
CA ALA A 75 -2.28 22.89 9.46
C ALA A 75 -1.02 22.40 10.19
N GLY A 76 -1.06 21.23 10.80
CA GLY A 76 0.11 20.60 11.43
C GLY A 76 0.69 19.47 10.60
N VAL A 77 1.93 19.08 10.90
CA VAL A 77 2.62 17.96 10.24
C VAL A 77 2.11 16.63 10.78
N ARG A 78 1.89 15.69 9.88
CA ARG A 78 1.44 14.31 10.23
C ARG A 78 0.12 14.27 11.00
N TYR A 79 -0.78 15.22 10.75
CA TYR A 79 -2.12 15.17 11.34
C TYR A 79 -2.98 14.14 10.62
N GLY A 80 -3.81 13.43 11.40
CA GLY A 80 -4.85 12.55 10.87
C GLY A 80 -6.09 13.36 10.46
N VAL A 81 -6.57 13.12 9.25
CA VAL A 81 -7.74 13.86 8.73
C VAL A 81 -9.02 13.10 9.03
N VAL A 82 -10.00 13.78 9.62
CA VAL A 82 -11.38 13.33 9.67
C VAL A 82 -12.03 13.62 8.32
N PHE A 83 -12.46 12.55 7.64
CA PHE A 83 -13.04 12.62 6.30
C PHE A 83 -14.48 12.11 6.31
N PRO A 84 -15.46 12.99 6.54
CA PRO A 84 -16.82 12.57 6.91
C PRO A 84 -17.59 11.92 5.76
N GLU A 85 -17.24 12.21 4.50
CA GLU A 85 -17.85 11.58 3.33
C GLU A 85 -17.68 10.06 3.33
N SER A 86 -16.54 9.58 3.83
CA SER A 86 -16.22 8.15 3.86
C SER A 86 -16.56 7.50 5.20
N GLY A 87 -16.37 8.17 6.32
CA GLY A 87 -16.66 7.58 7.64
C GLY A 87 -16.74 8.62 8.74
N SER A 88 -17.86 8.67 9.42
CA SER A 88 -18.10 9.55 10.57
C SER A 88 -18.46 8.78 11.85
N THR A 89 -19.12 7.63 11.71
CA THR A 89 -19.58 6.81 12.83
C THR A 89 -18.42 6.21 13.62
N TRP A 90 -17.39 5.69 12.96
CA TRP A 90 -16.22 5.16 13.64
C TRP A 90 -15.44 6.26 14.38
N VAL A 91 -15.38 7.47 13.79
CA VAL A 91 -14.69 8.62 14.41
C VAL A 91 -15.36 8.97 15.75
N ASP A 92 -16.68 9.06 15.79
CA ASP A 92 -17.42 9.35 17.03
C ASP A 92 -17.15 8.29 18.12
N LYS A 93 -17.07 7.02 17.74
CA LYS A 93 -16.81 5.92 18.68
C LYS A 93 -15.39 5.90 19.24
N GLU A 94 -14.40 6.33 18.47
CA GLU A 94 -13.00 6.17 18.82
C GLU A 94 -12.26 7.49 19.10
N PHE A 95 -12.89 8.64 18.92
CA PHE A 95 -12.24 9.95 18.99
C PHE A 95 -11.46 10.15 20.30
N GLU A 96 -12.08 9.81 21.41
CA GLU A 96 -11.49 9.94 22.76
C GLU A 96 -10.38 8.91 23.03
N THR A 97 -10.38 7.78 22.32
CA THR A 97 -9.41 6.69 22.51
C THR A 97 -8.20 6.75 21.57
N LEU A 98 -8.24 7.60 20.55
CA LEU A 98 -7.12 7.78 19.61
C LEU A 98 -5.77 8.03 20.29
N PRO A 99 -5.65 8.81 21.39
CA PRO A 99 -4.38 9.04 22.07
C PRO A 99 -3.83 7.83 22.81
N THR A 100 -4.67 6.89 23.22
CA THR A 100 -4.31 5.78 24.12
C THR A 100 -4.37 4.39 23.49
N ARG A 101 -4.83 4.28 22.24
CA ARG A 101 -4.91 3.01 21.53
C ARG A 101 -3.51 2.38 21.34
N PRO A 102 -3.40 1.06 21.12
CA PRO A 102 -2.10 0.34 21.12
C PRO A 102 -1.09 0.88 20.11
N GLN A 103 -1.56 1.31 18.93
CA GLN A 103 -0.71 1.79 17.83
C GLN A 103 -1.39 2.91 17.04
N ASP A 104 -0.64 3.57 16.16
CA ASP A 104 -1.14 4.64 15.27
C ASP A 104 -1.91 5.73 16.03
N ARG A 105 -1.29 6.24 17.11
CA ARG A 105 -1.88 7.20 18.04
C ARG A 105 -1.93 8.60 17.47
N PHE A 106 -3.01 9.32 17.78
CA PHE A 106 -3.19 10.74 17.51
C PHE A 106 -3.65 11.45 18.77
N ASN A 107 -3.09 12.61 19.07
CA ASN A 107 -3.64 13.51 20.05
C ASN A 107 -4.95 14.10 19.54
N VAL A 108 -5.82 14.54 20.44
CA VAL A 108 -7.11 15.13 20.09
C VAL A 108 -7.37 16.33 21.01
N HIS A 109 -7.87 17.42 20.45
CA HIS A 109 -8.36 18.54 21.23
C HIS A 109 -9.82 18.28 21.65
N GLN A 110 -10.15 18.56 22.90
CA GLN A 110 -11.50 18.37 23.41
C GLN A 110 -12.54 19.20 22.63
N GLU A 111 -12.17 20.41 22.24
CA GLU A 111 -13.02 21.28 21.42
C GLU A 111 -13.36 20.69 20.06
N ASP A 112 -12.43 19.92 19.47
CA ASP A 112 -12.66 19.24 18.17
C ASP A 112 -13.67 18.12 18.31
N ILE A 113 -13.64 17.36 19.42
CA ILE A 113 -14.66 16.32 19.72
C ILE A 113 -16.04 16.95 19.84
N GLU A 114 -16.15 18.03 20.60
CA GLU A 114 -17.42 18.73 20.81
C GLU A 114 -17.97 19.31 19.51
N THR A 115 -17.10 19.93 18.71
CA THR A 115 -17.47 20.50 17.41
C THR A 115 -17.87 19.42 16.42
N PHE A 116 -17.15 18.32 16.38
CA PHE A 116 -17.49 17.17 15.54
C PHE A 116 -18.90 16.65 15.87
N ARG A 117 -19.18 16.42 17.16
CA ARG A 117 -20.49 15.90 17.62
C ARG A 117 -21.64 16.88 17.42
N LYS A 118 -21.37 18.18 17.47
CA LYS A 118 -22.40 19.22 17.32
C LYS A 118 -22.67 19.58 15.85
N VAL A 119 -21.67 19.59 15.01
CA VAL A 119 -21.75 20.17 13.64
C VAL A 119 -21.60 19.11 12.56
N ILE A 120 -20.58 18.25 12.65
CA ILE A 120 -20.21 17.32 11.57
C ILE A 120 -21.08 16.08 11.59
N LYS A 121 -21.07 15.36 12.71
CA LYS A 121 -21.80 14.08 12.85
C LYS A 121 -23.28 14.16 12.50
N PRO A 122 -24.06 15.17 12.98
CA PRO A 122 -25.51 15.20 12.69
C PRO A 122 -25.85 15.30 11.21
N TYR A 123 -24.99 15.93 10.42
CA TYR A 123 -25.20 16.01 8.97
C TYR A 123 -24.89 14.68 8.28
N TRP A 124 -23.81 14.01 8.69
CA TRP A 124 -23.30 12.81 8.02
C TRP A 124 -23.89 11.50 8.50
N GLU A 125 -24.66 11.50 9.59
CA GLU A 125 -25.32 10.30 10.11
C GLU A 125 -26.25 9.70 9.04
N GLY A 126 -25.99 8.45 8.68
CA GLY A 126 -26.70 7.74 7.60
C GLY A 126 -26.31 8.12 6.18
N LYS A 127 -25.39 9.08 5.97
CA LYS A 127 -25.01 9.59 4.64
C LYS A 127 -23.58 9.22 4.23
N SER A 128 -22.69 8.89 5.19
CA SER A 128 -21.32 8.49 4.90
C SER A 128 -21.26 7.13 4.19
N LEU A 129 -20.16 6.87 3.46
CA LEU A 129 -19.91 5.56 2.84
C LEU A 129 -20.07 4.43 3.84
N GLU A 130 -19.47 4.57 5.05
CA GLU A 130 -19.55 3.61 6.14
C GLU A 130 -21.01 3.29 6.50
N ASP A 131 -21.82 4.31 6.73
CA ASP A 131 -23.21 4.14 7.15
C ASP A 131 -24.08 3.56 6.05
N VAL A 132 -23.91 4.04 4.80
CA VAL A 132 -24.67 3.55 3.65
C VAL A 132 -24.36 2.08 3.36
N LEU A 133 -23.10 1.68 3.41
CA LEU A 133 -22.71 0.26 3.23
C LEU A 133 -23.25 -0.61 4.37
N ASN A 134 -23.17 -0.15 5.61
CA ASN A 134 -23.72 -0.88 6.74
C ASN A 134 -25.24 -1.09 6.61
N GLN A 135 -25.97 -0.10 6.11
CA GLN A 135 -27.40 -0.22 5.84
C GLN A 135 -27.71 -1.16 4.68
N ARG A 136 -26.95 -1.07 3.57
CA ARG A 136 -27.19 -1.85 2.36
C ARG A 136 -26.78 -3.31 2.48
N TYR A 137 -25.61 -3.59 3.09
CA TYR A 137 -24.96 -4.91 3.04
C TYR A 137 -24.14 -5.26 4.29
N GLY A 138 -24.30 -4.54 5.38
CA GLY A 138 -23.49 -4.73 6.59
C GLY A 138 -23.64 -6.10 7.23
N LYS A 139 -24.85 -6.67 7.22
CA LYS A 139 -25.13 -8.01 7.77
C LYS A 139 -24.35 -9.08 7.02
N GLU A 140 -24.43 -9.09 5.68
CA GLU A 140 -23.77 -10.07 4.82
C GLU A 140 -22.24 -9.99 4.91
N ILE A 141 -21.69 -8.77 4.99
CA ILE A 141 -20.25 -8.57 5.23
C ILE A 141 -19.82 -9.15 6.57
N ASN A 142 -20.60 -8.94 7.63
CA ASN A 142 -20.29 -9.44 8.96
C ASN A 142 -20.38 -10.98 9.05
N GLU A 143 -21.28 -11.62 8.31
CA GLU A 143 -21.40 -13.08 8.25
C GLU A 143 -20.12 -13.78 7.77
N ILE A 144 -19.33 -13.13 6.89
CA ILE A 144 -18.10 -13.71 6.36
C ILE A 144 -16.82 -13.13 7.00
N ALA A 145 -16.94 -12.21 7.94
CA ALA A 145 -15.82 -11.41 8.45
C ALA A 145 -14.69 -12.22 9.12
N LYS A 146 -14.96 -13.44 9.59
CA LYS A 146 -13.93 -14.33 10.15
C LYS A 146 -13.03 -14.98 9.10
N VAL A 147 -13.50 -15.07 7.85
CA VAL A 147 -12.76 -15.64 6.72
C VAL A 147 -12.34 -14.59 5.72
N VAL A 148 -13.19 -13.59 5.49
CA VAL A 148 -12.97 -12.56 4.47
C VAL A 148 -13.04 -11.19 5.10
N LYS A 149 -11.98 -10.38 4.91
CA LYS A 149 -12.01 -8.95 5.23
C LYS A 149 -12.34 -8.16 3.96
N ILE A 150 -13.49 -7.52 3.95
CA ILE A 150 -13.87 -6.55 2.92
C ILE A 150 -13.26 -5.20 3.26
N ASN A 151 -12.57 -4.59 2.31
CA ASN A 151 -11.91 -3.28 2.45
C ASN A 151 -12.72 -2.14 1.83
N GLN A 152 -12.21 -0.91 1.91
CA GLN A 152 -12.82 0.32 1.40
C GLN A 152 -14.29 0.55 1.82
N LYS A 153 -14.64 0.15 3.03
CA LYS A 153 -15.98 0.34 3.61
C LYS A 153 -16.17 1.71 4.26
N ASP A 154 -15.08 2.33 4.66
CA ASP A 154 -15.03 3.56 5.46
C ASP A 154 -13.92 4.54 4.99
N HIS A 155 -13.41 4.31 3.79
CA HIS A 155 -12.41 5.17 3.16
C HIS A 155 -12.47 5.03 1.64
N ALA A 156 -11.98 6.06 0.93
CA ALA A 156 -11.98 6.08 -0.52
C ALA A 156 -10.98 5.11 -1.12
N GLN A 157 -11.17 4.76 -2.39
CA GLN A 157 -10.24 3.95 -3.16
C GLN A 157 -8.96 4.74 -3.44
N GLY A 158 -7.83 4.15 -3.06
CA GLY A 158 -6.48 4.54 -3.47
C GLY A 158 -5.84 3.48 -4.38
N HIS A 159 -4.53 3.23 -4.19
CA HIS A 159 -3.74 2.31 -5.00
C HIS A 159 -3.78 2.67 -6.50
N ILE A 160 -3.53 3.94 -6.77
CA ILE A 160 -3.60 4.51 -8.12
C ILE A 160 -2.32 5.27 -8.42
N CYS A 161 -1.81 5.09 -9.64
CA CYS A 161 -0.74 5.88 -10.21
C CYS A 161 -1.36 6.84 -11.23
N PRO A 162 -1.51 8.13 -10.93
CA PRO A 162 -2.04 9.11 -11.87
C PRO A 162 -1.06 9.32 -13.04
N ASP A 163 -1.55 9.89 -14.13
CA ASP A 163 -0.70 10.28 -15.27
C ASP A 163 0.11 11.53 -14.93
N CYS A 164 1.24 11.31 -14.24
CA CYS A 164 2.16 12.39 -13.90
C CYS A 164 2.72 13.09 -15.13
N VAL A 165 2.90 12.37 -16.24
CA VAL A 165 3.41 12.96 -17.51
C VAL A 165 2.39 13.95 -18.07
N LYS A 166 1.12 13.56 -18.13
CA LYS A 166 0.03 14.45 -18.56
C LYS A 166 -0.07 15.68 -17.65
N TRP A 167 -0.02 15.46 -16.32
CA TRP A 167 -0.06 16.55 -15.34
C TRP A 167 1.09 17.55 -15.52
N LEU A 168 2.32 17.09 -15.71
CA LEU A 168 3.48 17.96 -15.93
C LEU A 168 3.39 18.73 -17.25
N LYS A 169 2.86 18.10 -18.31
CA LYS A 169 2.73 18.71 -19.64
C LYS A 169 1.57 19.68 -19.78
N MET A 170 0.50 19.48 -19.02
CA MET A 170 -0.72 20.31 -19.14
C MET A 170 -0.87 21.29 -17.97
N GLY A 171 -0.57 20.84 -16.77
CA GLY A 171 -0.86 21.55 -15.53
C GLY A 171 -2.37 21.73 -15.30
N PRO A 172 -2.76 22.38 -14.20
CA PRO A 172 -4.16 22.63 -13.91
C PRO A 172 -4.85 23.52 -14.96
N GLN A 173 -4.12 24.50 -15.54
CA GLN A 173 -4.68 25.36 -16.59
C GLN A 173 -5.00 24.57 -17.85
N GLY A 174 -4.08 23.71 -18.32
CA GLY A 174 -4.32 22.91 -19.52
C GLY A 174 -5.47 21.91 -19.36
N LEU A 175 -5.62 21.33 -18.16
CA LEU A 175 -6.75 20.44 -17.86
C LEU A 175 -8.08 21.22 -17.73
N LEU A 176 -8.05 22.44 -17.22
CA LEU A 176 -9.19 23.35 -17.19
C LEU A 176 -9.64 23.68 -18.61
N ASP A 177 -8.72 24.10 -19.48
CA ASP A 177 -8.99 24.42 -20.89
C ASP A 177 -9.59 23.20 -21.62
N GLN A 178 -9.04 22.00 -21.39
CA GLN A 178 -9.56 20.75 -21.95
C GLN A 178 -11.02 20.49 -21.51
N ALA A 179 -11.33 20.69 -20.23
CA ALA A 179 -12.69 20.51 -19.71
C ALA A 179 -13.66 21.53 -20.33
N GLU A 180 -13.26 22.79 -20.49
CA GLU A 180 -14.07 23.83 -21.14
C GLU A 180 -14.33 23.55 -22.62
N GLU A 181 -13.35 23.02 -23.34
CA GLU A 181 -13.54 22.60 -24.73
C GLU A 181 -14.49 21.42 -24.83
N LYS A 182 -14.35 20.43 -23.95
CA LYS A 182 -15.27 19.28 -23.90
C LYS A 182 -16.70 19.67 -23.54
N LEU A 183 -16.92 20.65 -22.68
CA LEU A 183 -18.26 21.18 -22.33
C LEU A 183 -19.01 21.73 -23.53
N LYS A 184 -18.30 22.27 -24.54
CA LYS A 184 -18.94 22.83 -25.73
C LYS A 184 -19.57 21.77 -26.66
N ILE A 185 -19.07 20.52 -26.56
CA ILE A 185 -19.43 19.42 -27.49
C ILE A 185 -19.94 18.16 -26.82
N CYS A 186 -19.99 18.12 -25.48
CA CYS A 186 -20.35 16.92 -24.71
C CYS A 186 -21.85 16.58 -24.84
N LYS A 187 -22.18 15.32 -24.57
CA LYS A 187 -23.57 14.86 -24.41
C LYS A 187 -24.06 15.27 -23.02
N GLU A 188 -25.39 15.37 -22.87
CA GLU A 188 -26.05 15.76 -21.62
C GLU A 188 -25.53 14.95 -20.40
N GLY A 189 -25.42 13.64 -20.53
CA GLY A 189 -24.92 12.76 -19.43
C GLY A 189 -23.45 12.91 -19.08
N GLN A 190 -22.67 13.72 -19.81
CA GLN A 190 -21.25 13.97 -19.56
C GLN A 190 -20.99 15.36 -18.96
N LYS A 191 -22.01 16.22 -18.97
CA LYS A 191 -21.88 17.63 -18.59
C LYS A 191 -21.39 17.79 -17.15
N ASP A 192 -22.01 17.11 -16.20
CA ASP A 192 -21.63 17.21 -14.77
C ASP A 192 -20.20 16.76 -14.52
N PHE A 193 -19.71 15.77 -15.26
CA PHE A 193 -18.32 15.33 -15.19
C PHE A 193 -17.36 16.46 -15.59
N TYR A 194 -17.53 17.04 -16.78
CA TYR A 194 -16.62 18.10 -17.23
C TYR A 194 -16.75 19.38 -16.41
N GLU A 195 -17.95 19.72 -15.94
CA GLU A 195 -18.15 20.84 -15.02
C GLU A 195 -17.43 20.60 -13.69
N SER A 196 -17.48 19.38 -13.17
CA SER A 196 -16.77 19.02 -11.94
C SER A 196 -15.25 19.13 -12.11
N VAL A 197 -14.70 18.69 -13.25
CA VAL A 197 -13.26 18.85 -13.55
C VAL A 197 -12.86 20.33 -13.62
N LYS A 198 -13.67 21.16 -14.27
CA LYS A 198 -13.45 22.60 -14.29
C LYS A 198 -13.37 23.19 -12.86
N ILE A 199 -14.34 22.88 -12.02
CA ILE A 199 -14.40 23.35 -10.63
C ILE A 199 -13.14 22.98 -9.85
N VAL A 200 -12.68 21.72 -9.92
CA VAL A 200 -11.51 21.29 -9.15
C VAL A 200 -10.19 21.86 -9.69
N MET A 201 -10.07 22.09 -11.00
CA MET A 201 -8.88 22.70 -11.59
C MET A 201 -8.77 24.20 -11.23
N GLU A 202 -9.89 24.93 -11.18
CA GLU A 202 -9.92 26.27 -10.63
C GLU A 202 -9.44 26.30 -9.17
N GLY A 203 -9.90 25.37 -8.35
CA GLY A 203 -9.44 25.20 -6.97
C GLY A 203 -7.95 24.90 -6.87
N ALA A 204 -7.43 24.02 -7.71
CA ALA A 204 -6.00 23.68 -7.74
C ALA A 204 -5.11 24.89 -8.09
N LYS A 205 -5.51 25.67 -9.08
CA LYS A 205 -4.82 26.92 -9.45
C LYS A 205 -4.82 27.93 -8.29
N HIS A 206 -5.96 28.12 -7.66
CA HIS A 206 -6.08 29.02 -6.50
C HIS A 206 -5.18 28.57 -5.35
N PHE A 207 -5.15 27.28 -5.05
CA PHE A 207 -4.29 26.71 -4.00
C PHE A 207 -2.81 27.02 -4.24
N MET A 208 -2.32 26.85 -5.46
CA MET A 208 -0.94 27.16 -5.84
C MET A 208 -0.62 28.66 -5.69
N VAL A 209 -1.55 29.54 -6.09
CA VAL A 209 -1.41 30.99 -5.96
C VAL A 209 -1.37 31.42 -4.48
N ARG A 210 -2.14 30.79 -3.60
CA ARG A 210 -2.10 31.06 -2.16
C ARG A 210 -0.70 30.82 -1.57
N TYR A 211 0.01 29.78 -2.02
CA TYR A 211 1.40 29.55 -1.61
C TYR A 211 2.33 30.62 -2.14
N HIS A 212 2.16 31.05 -3.39
CA HIS A 212 2.91 32.19 -3.93
C HIS A 212 2.75 33.42 -3.03
N ASP A 213 1.52 33.81 -2.73
CA ASP A 213 1.23 35.02 -1.97
C ASP A 213 1.79 34.95 -0.55
N LEU A 214 1.59 33.82 0.15
CA LEU A 214 2.13 33.60 1.48
C LEU A 214 3.67 33.67 1.51
N ILE A 215 4.34 33.04 0.56
CA ILE A 215 5.82 33.04 0.53
C ILE A 215 6.35 34.41 0.17
N MET A 216 5.69 35.17 -0.71
CA MET A 216 6.08 36.55 -1.03
C MET A 216 5.96 37.46 0.21
N ASP A 217 4.87 37.34 0.97
CA ASP A 217 4.71 38.09 2.24
C ASP A 217 5.82 37.76 3.26
N MET A 218 6.16 36.45 3.36
CA MET A 218 7.26 36.00 4.21
C MET A 218 8.61 36.56 3.75
N ALA A 219 8.87 36.57 2.44
CA ALA A 219 10.12 37.04 1.84
C ALA A 219 10.33 38.54 2.05
N GLU A 220 9.26 39.34 2.12
CA GLU A 220 9.38 40.78 2.43
C GLU A 220 10.03 41.04 3.78
N ASN A 221 9.82 40.15 4.75
CA ASN A 221 10.33 40.27 6.13
C ASN A 221 11.61 39.45 6.38
N GLU A 222 12.12 38.72 5.37
CA GLU A 222 13.32 37.90 5.48
C GLU A 222 14.58 38.77 5.41
N LEU A 223 15.47 38.63 6.39
CA LEU A 223 16.69 39.39 6.53
C LEU A 223 17.91 38.77 5.84
N ASP A 224 17.91 37.45 5.70
CA ASP A 224 18.95 36.74 4.96
C ASP A 224 18.64 36.82 3.45
N GLU A 225 19.50 37.56 2.72
CA GLU A 225 19.26 37.79 1.29
C GLU A 225 19.29 36.53 0.47
N THR A 226 20.11 35.52 0.80
CA THR A 226 20.18 34.25 0.09
C THR A 226 18.89 33.45 0.29
N ARG A 227 18.40 33.38 1.52
CA ARG A 227 17.13 32.71 1.84
C ARG A 227 15.95 33.45 1.20
N LYS A 228 15.94 34.77 1.25
CA LYS A 228 14.94 35.63 0.58
C LYS A 228 14.83 35.32 -0.91
N GLN A 229 15.97 35.28 -1.62
CA GLN A 229 15.98 34.96 -3.05
C GLN A 229 15.49 33.53 -3.32
N THR A 230 15.83 32.58 -2.46
CA THR A 230 15.31 31.21 -2.53
C THR A 230 13.79 31.15 -2.37
N MET A 231 13.26 31.87 -1.36
CA MET A 231 11.82 31.97 -1.13
C MET A 231 11.08 32.59 -2.33
N ILE A 232 11.60 33.68 -2.89
CA ILE A 232 11.03 34.32 -4.10
C ILE A 232 11.00 33.33 -5.26
N LYS A 233 12.06 32.54 -5.46
CA LYS A 233 12.09 31.48 -6.51
C LYS A 233 11.04 30.43 -6.27
N VAL A 234 10.86 29.94 -5.05
CA VAL A 234 9.82 28.95 -4.69
C VAL A 234 8.42 29.53 -4.93
N ALA A 235 8.18 30.78 -4.51
CA ALA A 235 6.92 31.47 -4.76
C ALA A 235 6.62 31.56 -6.25
N GLN A 236 7.59 32.00 -7.05
CA GLN A 236 7.44 32.13 -8.49
C GLN A 236 7.16 30.78 -9.17
N ASN A 237 7.79 29.69 -8.71
CA ASN A 237 7.48 28.34 -9.19
C ASN A 237 5.99 27.99 -8.96
N CYS A 238 5.46 28.26 -7.78
CA CYS A 238 4.04 28.01 -7.47
C CYS A 238 3.10 28.76 -8.42
N LYS A 239 3.39 30.04 -8.68
CA LYS A 239 2.60 30.85 -9.61
C LYS A 239 2.70 30.35 -11.06
N ASN A 240 3.93 30.07 -11.52
CA ASN A 240 4.16 29.61 -12.89
C ASN A 240 3.38 28.33 -13.21
N ILE A 241 3.47 27.32 -12.32
CA ILE A 241 2.82 26.03 -12.55
C ILE A 241 1.29 26.10 -12.42
N SER A 242 0.73 27.14 -11.79
CA SER A 242 -0.70 27.38 -11.78
C SER A 242 -1.25 27.88 -13.14
N GLU A 243 -0.39 28.48 -13.95
CA GLU A 243 -0.78 29.18 -15.19
C GLU A 243 -0.32 28.46 -16.46
N ARG A 244 0.74 27.66 -16.38
CA ARG A 244 1.36 27.02 -17.55
C ARG A 244 2.00 25.67 -17.20
N PRO A 245 2.34 24.84 -18.20
CA PRO A 245 3.16 23.63 -17.99
C PRO A 245 4.49 23.91 -17.34
N VAL A 246 5.04 22.91 -16.64
CA VAL A 246 6.37 23.01 -15.99
C VAL A 246 7.48 23.17 -17.03
N GLN A 247 8.52 23.90 -16.69
CA GLN A 247 9.66 24.19 -17.59
C GLN A 247 11.01 23.84 -16.98
N THR A 248 11.11 23.77 -15.65
CA THR A 248 12.35 23.46 -14.93
C THR A 248 12.19 22.22 -14.06
N PHE A 249 13.32 21.63 -13.65
CA PHE A 249 13.31 20.50 -12.73
C PHE A 249 12.62 20.85 -11.39
N HIS A 250 12.93 22.02 -10.82
CA HIS A 250 12.31 22.46 -9.56
C HIS A 250 10.79 22.64 -9.70
N GLU A 251 10.32 23.27 -10.78
CA GLU A 251 8.88 23.36 -11.09
C GLU A 251 8.24 21.98 -11.23
N ALA A 252 8.92 21.02 -11.91
CA ALA A 252 8.39 19.68 -12.12
C ALA A 252 8.24 18.91 -10.80
N VAL A 253 9.21 18.99 -9.89
CA VAL A 253 9.12 18.37 -8.57
C VAL A 253 8.03 19.03 -7.73
N GLN A 254 7.96 20.37 -7.72
CA GLN A 254 6.91 21.10 -7.00
C GLN A 254 5.51 20.77 -7.52
N SER A 255 5.33 20.71 -8.83
CA SER A 255 4.05 20.36 -9.46
C SER A 255 3.65 18.93 -9.15
N THR A 256 4.59 17.99 -9.16
CA THR A 256 4.36 16.60 -8.73
C THR A 256 3.83 16.57 -7.30
N TRP A 257 4.42 17.30 -6.37
CA TRP A 257 3.94 17.33 -5.00
C TRP A 257 2.53 17.90 -4.89
N PHE A 258 2.21 18.99 -5.59
CA PHE A 258 0.84 19.54 -5.59
C PHE A 258 -0.19 18.53 -6.11
N LEU A 259 0.13 17.76 -7.14
CA LEU A 259 -0.74 16.67 -7.61
C LEU A 259 -1.10 15.73 -6.46
N PHE A 260 -0.11 15.27 -5.69
CA PHE A 260 -0.33 14.26 -4.64
C PHE A 260 -1.01 14.86 -3.40
N VAL A 261 -0.68 16.06 -2.97
CA VAL A 261 -1.36 16.68 -1.84
C VAL A 261 -2.84 16.98 -2.15
N ILE A 262 -3.15 17.42 -3.37
CA ILE A 262 -4.54 17.67 -3.79
C ILE A 262 -5.32 16.35 -3.91
N LEU A 263 -4.72 15.27 -4.44
CA LEU A 263 -5.33 13.94 -4.45
C LEU A 263 -5.70 13.48 -3.03
N GLN A 264 -4.83 13.73 -2.06
CA GLN A 264 -5.08 13.42 -0.65
C GLN A 264 -6.17 14.30 -0.02
N MET A 265 -6.39 15.49 -0.54
CA MET A 265 -7.49 16.38 -0.13
C MET A 265 -8.82 16.03 -0.80
N GLU A 266 -8.80 15.52 -2.04
CA GLU A 266 -10.02 15.03 -2.71
C GLU A 266 -10.58 13.80 -2.03
N SER A 267 -9.71 12.88 -1.66
CA SER A 267 -10.11 11.58 -1.14
C SER A 267 -9.18 11.14 -0.01
N ASN A 268 -9.76 10.78 1.12
CA ASN A 268 -8.99 10.16 2.20
C ASN A 268 -8.68 8.71 1.84
N ALA A 269 -7.70 8.54 0.97
CA ALA A 269 -7.27 7.25 0.44
C ALA A 269 -5.78 7.04 0.65
N SER A 270 -5.35 5.80 0.67
CA SER A 270 -3.93 5.44 0.73
C SER A 270 -3.39 5.08 -0.65
N SER A 271 -2.06 5.19 -0.80
CA SER A 271 -1.34 4.57 -1.92
C SER A 271 -1.59 5.22 -3.29
N PHE A 272 -1.77 6.52 -3.33
CA PHE A 272 -1.49 7.29 -4.52
C PHE A 272 0.02 7.33 -4.74
N SER A 273 0.50 6.97 -5.91
CA SER A 273 1.93 6.75 -6.13
C SER A 273 2.45 7.46 -7.38
N PRO A 274 3.62 8.12 -7.30
CA PRO A 274 4.22 8.80 -8.44
C PRO A 274 4.66 7.86 -9.57
N GLY A 275 4.88 6.59 -9.28
CA GLY A 275 5.35 5.62 -10.26
C GLY A 275 6.81 5.85 -10.67
N ARG A 276 7.10 5.80 -11.95
CA ARG A 276 8.46 5.90 -12.54
C ARG A 276 8.95 7.34 -12.59
N LEU A 277 9.10 7.94 -11.43
CA LEU A 277 9.40 9.37 -11.29
C LEU A 277 10.79 9.74 -11.83
N ASP A 278 11.77 8.82 -11.78
CA ASP A 278 13.09 9.01 -12.42
C ASP A 278 12.98 9.25 -13.93
N ARG A 279 12.02 8.61 -14.61
CA ARG A 279 11.74 8.85 -16.04
C ARG A 279 10.90 10.10 -16.27
N HIS A 280 9.90 10.35 -15.42
CA HIS A 280 8.99 11.49 -15.60
C HIS A 280 9.70 12.83 -15.47
N LEU A 281 10.73 12.90 -14.65
CA LEU A 281 11.49 14.12 -14.36
C LEU A 281 12.77 14.27 -15.20
N GLU A 282 13.21 13.20 -15.90
CA GLU A 282 14.52 13.12 -16.58
C GLU A 282 14.76 14.29 -17.53
N ALA A 283 13.83 14.56 -18.44
CA ALA A 283 14.00 15.61 -19.44
C ALA A 283 14.18 17.02 -18.83
N TYR A 284 13.50 17.30 -17.73
CA TYR A 284 13.63 18.59 -17.01
C TYR A 284 14.95 18.67 -16.27
N TYR A 285 15.38 17.56 -15.66
CA TYR A 285 16.67 17.48 -14.99
C TYR A 285 17.84 17.65 -15.97
N GLU A 286 17.87 16.89 -17.05
CA GLU A 286 18.93 16.94 -18.05
C GLU A 286 19.04 18.33 -18.69
N LYS A 287 17.90 18.97 -18.98
CA LYS A 287 17.88 20.32 -19.51
C LYS A 287 18.56 21.32 -18.54
N ASP A 288 18.15 21.32 -17.28
CA ASP A 288 18.66 22.29 -16.30
C ASP A 288 20.14 22.03 -15.97
N ILE A 289 20.59 20.78 -15.91
CA ILE A 289 22.01 20.42 -15.77
C ILE A 289 22.82 20.94 -16.97
N LYS A 290 22.35 20.69 -18.19
CA LYS A 290 23.03 21.11 -19.42
C LYS A 290 23.13 22.63 -19.56
N GLU A 291 22.08 23.34 -19.15
CA GLU A 291 22.03 24.81 -19.18
C GLU A 291 22.82 25.45 -18.01
N GLY A 292 23.29 24.66 -17.03
CA GLY A 292 24.01 25.16 -15.86
C GLY A 292 23.08 25.83 -14.82
N ASN A 293 21.77 25.62 -14.92
CA ASN A 293 20.78 26.15 -13.99
C ASN A 293 20.66 25.32 -12.71
N LEU A 294 21.19 24.11 -12.71
CA LEU A 294 21.11 23.12 -11.64
C LEU A 294 22.39 22.29 -11.60
N ASP A 295 22.87 21.96 -10.41
CA ASP A 295 23.88 20.95 -10.19
C ASP A 295 23.30 19.71 -9.46
N LYS A 296 24.08 18.61 -9.37
CA LYS A 296 23.63 17.37 -8.75
C LYS A 296 23.32 17.52 -7.25
N GLN A 297 24.06 18.36 -6.53
CA GLN A 297 23.81 18.62 -5.10
C GLN A 297 22.50 19.38 -4.88
N GLN A 298 22.23 20.37 -5.72
CA GLN A 298 20.98 21.12 -5.69
C GLN A 298 19.78 20.23 -6.05
N ALA A 299 19.96 19.36 -7.07
CA ALA A 299 18.93 18.39 -7.44
C ALA A 299 18.62 17.43 -6.30
N LEU A 300 19.66 16.90 -5.63
CA LEU A 300 19.49 16.03 -4.46
C LEU A 300 18.73 16.73 -3.33
N GLU A 301 19.08 17.98 -3.03
CA GLU A 301 18.41 18.74 -1.98
C GLU A 301 16.92 18.98 -2.26
N ILE A 302 16.55 19.25 -3.52
CA ILE A 302 15.14 19.35 -3.95
C ILE A 302 14.43 17.99 -3.80
N ILE A 303 15.08 16.90 -4.18
CA ILE A 303 14.53 15.54 -4.02
C ILE A 303 14.36 15.20 -2.53
N GLU A 304 15.31 15.50 -1.69
CA GLU A 304 15.23 15.27 -0.25
C GLU A 304 14.10 16.09 0.38
N CYS A 305 13.84 17.32 -0.07
CA CYS A 305 12.66 18.09 0.32
C CYS A 305 11.36 17.36 -0.08
N LEU A 306 11.29 16.77 -1.26
CA LEU A 306 10.15 15.96 -1.68
C LEU A 306 9.96 14.71 -0.79
N TRP A 307 11.06 14.03 -0.41
CA TRP A 307 11.01 12.91 0.54
C TRP A 307 10.42 13.33 1.89
N LEU A 308 10.82 14.50 2.40
CA LEU A 308 10.23 15.03 3.62
C LEU A 308 8.72 15.26 3.48
N LYS A 309 8.28 15.84 2.36
CA LYS A 309 6.85 16.04 2.09
C LYS A 309 6.05 14.74 2.09
N PHE A 310 6.57 13.67 1.52
CA PHE A 310 5.91 12.37 1.58
C PHE A 310 5.73 11.86 3.02
N ASN A 311 6.58 12.23 3.95
CA ASN A 311 6.50 11.86 5.37
C ASN A 311 5.62 12.81 6.21
N GLU A 312 5.19 13.93 5.67
CA GLU A 312 4.27 14.86 6.35
C GLU A 312 2.81 14.38 6.34
N ILE A 313 2.47 13.44 5.46
CA ILE A 313 1.12 12.88 5.34
C ILE A 313 1.09 11.48 5.97
N VAL A 314 0.15 11.29 6.89
CA VAL A 314 -0.15 10.01 7.52
C VAL A 314 -1.62 9.66 7.33
N TYR A 315 -1.96 8.39 7.49
CA TYR A 315 -3.31 7.91 7.33
C TYR A 315 -3.93 7.55 8.69
N MET A 316 -5.05 8.17 9.03
CA MET A 316 -5.81 7.87 10.24
C MET A 316 -6.93 6.89 9.92
N ARG A 317 -6.90 5.73 10.57
CA ARG A 317 -7.89 4.64 10.44
C ARG A 317 -8.55 4.36 11.77
N ASN A 318 -9.70 3.68 11.75
CA ASN A 318 -10.25 3.08 12.97
C ASN A 318 -9.31 2.00 13.54
N SER A 319 -9.48 1.63 14.80
CA SER A 319 -8.59 0.69 15.50
C SER A 319 -8.56 -0.69 14.86
N HIS A 320 -9.68 -1.16 14.30
CA HIS A 320 -9.72 -2.42 13.56
C HIS A 320 -8.89 -2.35 12.28
N GLY A 321 -9.07 -1.28 11.49
CA GLY A 321 -8.27 -1.05 10.28
C GLY A 321 -6.78 -0.89 10.58
N ALA A 322 -6.41 -0.23 11.68
CA ALA A 322 -5.02 -0.04 12.10
C ALA A 322 -4.30 -1.37 12.45
N LYS A 323 -5.01 -2.42 12.85
CA LYS A 323 -4.41 -3.75 13.03
C LYS A 323 -3.96 -4.39 11.71
N TYR A 324 -4.72 -4.17 10.63
CA TYR A 324 -4.41 -4.70 9.29
C TYR A 324 -3.37 -3.85 8.54
N PHE A 325 -3.27 -2.57 8.87
CA PHE A 325 -2.42 -1.58 8.21
C PHE A 325 -1.69 -0.75 9.27
N ALA A 326 -0.85 -1.42 10.07
CA ALA A 326 -0.17 -0.82 11.22
C ALA A 326 1.00 0.10 10.80
N GLY A 327 1.25 1.18 11.55
CA GLY A 327 2.40 2.05 11.37
C GLY A 327 2.16 3.22 10.40
N PHE A 328 0.93 3.69 10.26
CA PHE A 328 0.53 4.83 9.43
C PHE A 328 0.84 4.71 7.93
N PRO A 329 0.76 3.54 7.28
CA PRO A 329 1.16 3.43 5.88
C PRO A 329 0.26 4.30 4.99
N ILE A 330 0.85 5.35 4.39
CA ILE A 330 0.21 6.17 3.38
C ILE A 330 0.50 5.64 1.96
N GLY A 331 1.67 5.04 1.75
CA GLY A 331 1.99 4.25 0.59
C GLY A 331 2.29 5.04 -0.69
N PHE A 332 3.00 6.15 -0.62
CA PHE A 332 3.64 6.70 -1.80
C PHE A 332 4.72 5.75 -2.29
N ASN A 333 4.66 5.30 -3.54
CA ASN A 333 5.65 4.39 -4.12
C ASN A 333 6.30 5.00 -5.36
N ILE A 334 7.64 4.99 -5.38
CA ILE A 334 8.44 5.43 -6.51
C ILE A 334 9.18 4.23 -7.06
N ALA A 335 8.99 3.94 -8.35
CA ALA A 335 9.71 2.90 -9.08
C ALA A 335 10.84 3.51 -9.89
N ILE A 336 12.04 2.94 -9.79
CA ILE A 336 13.22 3.34 -10.56
C ILE A 336 13.77 2.17 -11.37
N GLY A 337 14.49 2.47 -12.43
CA GLY A 337 15.03 1.46 -13.33
C GLY A 337 13.97 0.75 -14.16
N GLY A 338 14.21 -0.51 -14.47
CA GLY A 338 13.34 -1.32 -15.32
C GLY A 338 13.54 -1.09 -16.81
N GLN A 339 12.61 -1.55 -17.61
CA GLN A 339 12.66 -1.49 -19.08
C GLN A 339 11.77 -0.37 -19.63
N ASP A 340 12.17 0.17 -20.80
CA ASP A 340 11.28 0.98 -21.64
C ASP A 340 10.35 0.09 -22.49
N GLU A 341 9.56 0.71 -23.35
CA GLU A 341 8.65 0.03 -24.28
C GLU A 341 9.37 -0.89 -25.30
N ASN A 342 10.67 -0.69 -25.51
CA ASN A 342 11.51 -1.47 -26.42
C ASN A 342 12.34 -2.55 -25.70
N GLY A 343 12.25 -2.62 -24.37
CA GLY A 343 13.01 -3.57 -23.54
C GLY A 343 14.41 -3.10 -23.15
N ASN A 344 14.76 -1.82 -23.37
CA ASN A 344 16.05 -1.27 -22.95
C ASN A 344 16.04 -0.88 -21.47
N ASP A 345 17.20 -0.94 -20.83
CA ASP A 345 17.40 -0.47 -19.45
C ASP A 345 17.24 1.05 -19.36
N THR A 346 16.53 1.55 -18.33
CA THR A 346 16.10 2.95 -18.27
C THR A 346 16.62 3.72 -17.06
N TYR A 347 17.54 3.17 -16.26
CA TYR A 347 18.12 3.92 -15.17
C TYR A 347 18.88 5.16 -15.65
N ASN A 348 18.91 6.20 -14.82
CA ASN A 348 19.54 7.48 -15.12
C ASN A 348 20.11 8.12 -13.84
N ASP A 349 20.65 9.32 -13.94
CA ASP A 349 21.20 10.07 -12.79
C ASP A 349 20.16 10.24 -11.66
N LEU A 350 18.87 10.46 -11.98
CA LEU A 350 17.83 10.60 -10.98
C LEU A 350 17.58 9.29 -10.22
N SER A 351 17.73 8.13 -10.86
CA SER A 351 17.63 6.84 -10.17
C SER A 351 18.64 6.75 -9.03
N PHE A 352 19.88 7.21 -9.25
CA PHE A 352 20.92 7.26 -8.21
C PHE A 352 20.66 8.35 -7.16
N LEU A 353 20.16 9.51 -7.56
CA LEU A 353 19.80 10.59 -6.62
C LEU A 353 18.66 10.16 -5.67
N PHE A 354 17.70 9.39 -6.17
CA PHE A 354 16.62 8.84 -5.34
C PHE A 354 17.14 7.81 -4.33
N LEU A 355 18.08 6.96 -4.75
CA LEU A 355 18.77 6.03 -3.85
C LEU A 355 19.57 6.80 -2.78
N GLU A 356 20.26 7.87 -3.16
CA GLU A 356 21.04 8.70 -2.22
C GLU A 356 20.13 9.44 -1.23
N ALA A 357 18.99 9.97 -1.67
CA ALA A 357 17.99 10.58 -0.80
C ALA A 357 17.45 9.58 0.24
N GLN A 358 17.14 8.35 -0.18
CA GLN A 358 16.71 7.29 0.75
C GLN A 358 17.82 6.92 1.74
N LYS A 359 19.07 6.82 1.27
CA LYS A 359 20.23 6.53 2.10
C LYS A 359 20.49 7.60 3.17
N HIS A 360 20.36 8.89 2.82
CA HIS A 360 20.51 10.01 3.74
C HIS A 360 19.38 10.09 4.76
N LEU A 361 18.14 9.93 4.32
CA LEU A 361 16.97 10.20 5.16
C LEU A 361 16.52 8.98 5.96
N GLY A 362 16.53 7.77 5.37
CA GLY A 362 16.10 6.55 6.03
C GLY A 362 14.66 6.55 6.53
N LEU A 363 13.80 7.39 5.93
CA LEU A 363 12.41 7.61 6.36
C LEU A 363 11.47 6.55 5.77
N PRO A 364 10.29 6.31 6.37
CA PRO A 364 9.30 5.34 5.90
C PRO A 364 8.72 5.64 4.52
N GLN A 365 8.68 6.89 4.10
CA GLN A 365 8.14 7.31 2.82
C GLN A 365 9.19 8.07 1.99
N PRO A 366 9.10 7.99 0.66
CA PRO A 366 8.25 7.07 -0.12
C PRO A 366 8.77 5.63 -0.04
N ASN A 367 7.90 4.65 -0.35
CA ASN A 367 8.37 3.31 -0.70
C ASN A 367 9.21 3.42 -1.97
N LEU A 368 10.47 3.04 -1.91
CA LEU A 368 11.37 3.03 -3.05
C LEU A 368 11.49 1.61 -3.61
N SER A 369 11.13 1.44 -4.87
CA SER A 369 11.13 0.18 -5.59
C SER A 369 12.12 0.23 -6.74
N VAL A 370 12.99 -0.76 -6.85
CA VAL A 370 13.89 -0.93 -7.99
C VAL A 370 13.37 -2.05 -8.88
N ARG A 371 13.11 -1.75 -10.13
CA ARG A 371 12.75 -2.74 -11.13
C ARG A 371 14.02 -3.33 -11.74
N LEU A 372 14.15 -4.66 -11.66
CA LEU A 372 15.27 -5.43 -12.17
C LEU A 372 14.86 -6.25 -13.40
N HIS A 373 15.82 -6.45 -14.30
CA HIS A 373 15.74 -7.38 -15.43
C HIS A 373 17.13 -7.92 -15.76
N GLU A 374 17.24 -8.85 -16.70
CA GLU A 374 18.52 -9.47 -17.06
C GLU A 374 19.59 -8.45 -17.47
N GLY A 375 19.18 -7.36 -18.10
CA GLY A 375 20.07 -6.26 -18.56
C GLY A 375 20.34 -5.17 -17.53
N THR A 376 19.85 -5.28 -16.30
CA THR A 376 20.10 -4.26 -15.25
C THR A 376 21.60 -4.11 -14.99
N SER A 377 22.11 -2.87 -14.97
CA SER A 377 23.53 -2.60 -14.76
C SER A 377 23.99 -3.02 -13.37
N ASP A 378 25.26 -3.49 -13.28
CA ASP A 378 25.87 -3.83 -11.98
C ASP A 378 26.00 -2.60 -11.07
N GLU A 379 26.19 -1.42 -11.66
CA GLU A 379 26.32 -0.17 -10.92
C GLU A 379 25.04 0.16 -10.17
N LEU A 380 23.89 0.15 -10.86
CA LEU A 380 22.58 0.37 -10.19
C LEU A 380 22.29 -0.70 -9.15
N LEU A 381 22.51 -1.97 -9.49
CA LEU A 381 22.23 -3.10 -8.61
C LEU A 381 23.05 -3.01 -7.31
N LYS A 382 24.35 -2.79 -7.40
CA LYS A 382 25.23 -2.68 -6.22
C LYS A 382 24.92 -1.44 -5.38
N GLU A 383 24.59 -0.29 -6.00
CA GLU A 383 24.23 0.90 -5.25
C GLU A 383 22.90 0.68 -4.50
N ALA A 384 21.90 0.03 -5.13
CA ALA A 384 20.68 -0.36 -4.45
C ALA A 384 20.95 -1.29 -3.26
N VAL A 385 21.85 -2.27 -3.37
CA VAL A 385 22.27 -3.14 -2.26
C VAL A 385 22.94 -2.35 -1.13
N ARG A 386 23.77 -1.35 -1.45
CA ARG A 386 24.37 -0.47 -0.41
C ARG A 386 23.31 0.33 0.37
N VAL A 387 22.21 0.70 -0.28
CA VAL A 387 21.09 1.36 0.40
C VAL A 387 20.33 0.37 1.28
N VAL A 388 20.06 -0.86 0.80
CA VAL A 388 19.50 -1.96 1.64
C VAL A 388 20.30 -2.17 2.91
N ALA A 389 21.63 -2.16 2.79
CA ALA A 389 22.56 -2.34 3.92
C ALA A 389 22.41 -1.28 5.03
N LYS A 390 21.80 -0.12 4.74
CA LYS A 390 21.52 0.92 5.74
C LYS A 390 20.40 0.56 6.72
N GLY A 391 19.61 -0.46 6.40
CA GLY A 391 18.62 -1.00 7.33
C GLY A 391 17.26 -0.30 7.34
N SER A 392 17.00 0.65 6.41
CA SER A 392 15.68 1.28 6.31
C SER A 392 14.58 0.36 5.72
N GLY A 393 14.95 -0.86 5.31
CA GLY A 393 14.05 -1.79 4.62
C GLY A 393 13.81 -1.45 3.15
N MET A 394 14.52 -0.48 2.61
CA MET A 394 14.39 -0.03 1.22
C MET A 394 15.77 0.04 0.54
N PRO A 395 15.80 -0.03 -0.80
CA PRO A 395 14.68 -0.30 -1.69
C PRO A 395 14.20 -1.77 -1.64
N GLN A 396 12.96 -1.99 -2.08
CA GLN A 396 12.47 -3.31 -2.47
C GLN A 396 12.70 -3.55 -3.96
N PHE A 397 12.59 -4.81 -4.41
CA PHE A 397 12.92 -5.18 -5.79
C PHE A 397 11.74 -5.87 -6.49
N PHE A 398 11.53 -5.50 -7.74
CA PHE A 398 10.55 -6.10 -8.65
C PHE A 398 11.25 -6.66 -9.87
N ASN A 399 10.76 -7.77 -10.39
CA ASN A 399 11.36 -8.49 -11.50
C ASN A 399 10.53 -8.32 -12.77
N ASP A 400 11.03 -7.53 -13.71
CA ASP A 400 10.37 -7.27 -15.00
C ASP A 400 10.09 -8.56 -15.78
N LYS A 401 11.01 -9.56 -15.69
CA LYS A 401 10.88 -10.85 -16.37
C LYS A 401 9.66 -11.64 -15.90
N ALA A 402 9.28 -11.51 -14.62
CA ALA A 402 8.09 -12.12 -14.05
C ALA A 402 6.85 -11.25 -14.22
N VAL A 403 6.95 -9.96 -13.92
CA VAL A 403 5.83 -9.02 -13.83
C VAL A 403 5.21 -8.71 -15.19
N ILE A 404 6.03 -8.33 -16.18
CA ILE A 404 5.53 -7.87 -17.48
C ILE A 404 4.63 -8.92 -18.14
N PRO A 405 5.08 -10.18 -18.35
CA PRO A 405 4.22 -11.18 -18.97
C PRO A 405 3.02 -11.56 -18.11
N SER A 406 3.12 -11.50 -16.78
CA SER A 406 2.01 -11.88 -15.90
C SER A 406 0.82 -10.90 -15.99
N ILE A 407 1.08 -9.60 -16.02
CA ILE A 407 0.00 -8.60 -16.10
C ILE A 407 -0.60 -8.50 -17.52
N GLN A 408 0.14 -8.89 -18.56
CA GLN A 408 -0.43 -9.00 -19.90
C GLN A 408 -1.57 -10.02 -19.99
N GLU A 409 -1.57 -11.06 -19.16
CA GLU A 409 -2.66 -12.05 -19.08
C GLU A 409 -3.99 -11.45 -18.57
N LEU A 410 -3.96 -10.25 -17.99
CA LEU A 410 -5.16 -9.50 -17.63
C LEU A 410 -5.76 -8.69 -18.79
N GLY A 411 -5.17 -8.77 -19.98
CA GLY A 411 -5.57 -7.97 -21.14
C GLY A 411 -4.90 -6.61 -21.22
N ILE A 412 -3.84 -6.39 -20.42
CA ILE A 412 -3.03 -5.17 -20.47
C ILE A 412 -2.11 -5.23 -21.70
N GLU A 413 -2.11 -4.16 -22.49
CA GLU A 413 -1.24 -4.04 -23.67
C GLU A 413 0.24 -4.07 -23.28
N GLU A 414 1.10 -4.63 -24.13
CA GLU A 414 2.52 -4.79 -23.83
C GLU A 414 3.22 -3.48 -23.45
N LYS A 415 2.94 -2.39 -24.16
CA LYS A 415 3.52 -1.07 -23.87
C LYS A 415 3.18 -0.59 -22.46
N ASP A 416 1.94 -0.81 -22.02
CA ASP A 416 1.47 -0.42 -20.69
C ASP A 416 2.03 -1.37 -19.62
N ALA A 417 2.11 -2.67 -19.94
CA ALA A 417 2.73 -3.66 -19.07
C ALA A 417 4.22 -3.38 -18.84
N ARG A 418 4.98 -3.03 -19.89
CA ARG A 418 6.38 -2.62 -19.75
C ARG A 418 6.55 -1.32 -18.95
N ASN A 419 5.55 -0.46 -18.96
CA ASN A 419 5.53 0.77 -18.19
C ASN A 419 4.84 0.62 -16.83
N TYR A 420 4.77 -0.59 -16.26
CA TYR A 420 4.15 -0.79 -14.96
C TYR A 420 4.84 0.00 -13.85
N ALA A 421 4.05 0.37 -12.88
CA ALA A 421 4.49 0.95 -11.61
C ALA A 421 3.95 0.13 -10.43
N ILE A 422 4.36 0.52 -9.24
CA ILE A 422 3.89 -0.05 -8.00
C ILE A 422 3.10 1.01 -7.25
N VAL A 423 2.00 0.62 -6.66
CA VAL A 423 1.20 1.48 -5.78
C VAL A 423 1.16 0.86 -4.40
N GLY A 424 1.27 1.70 -3.38
CA GLY A 424 1.26 1.22 -2.00
C GLY A 424 2.45 0.35 -1.65
N CYS A 425 2.18 -0.90 -1.31
CA CYS A 425 3.18 -1.84 -0.84
C CYS A 425 3.90 -2.54 -1.99
N VAL A 426 3.18 -3.42 -2.68
CA VAL A 426 3.69 -4.28 -3.75
C VAL A 426 2.72 -4.41 -4.92
N GLU A 427 1.61 -3.72 -4.86
CA GLU A 427 0.53 -3.83 -5.83
C GLU A 427 0.96 -3.28 -7.18
N LEU A 428 0.75 -4.10 -8.22
CA LEU A 428 1.13 -3.76 -9.58
C LEU A 428 0.02 -2.95 -10.27
N THR A 429 0.42 -1.92 -10.98
CA THR A 429 -0.48 -1.09 -11.78
C THR A 429 0.20 -0.62 -13.04
N THR A 430 -0.59 -0.15 -14.00
CA THR A 430 -0.09 0.63 -15.13
C THR A 430 -0.22 2.12 -14.82
N GLN A 431 0.63 2.95 -15.42
CA GLN A 431 0.69 4.37 -15.08
C GLN A 431 -0.36 5.18 -15.84
N GLY A 432 -1.16 5.93 -15.09
CA GLY A 432 -2.07 6.94 -15.62
C GLY A 432 -3.29 6.42 -16.36
N ASN A 433 -3.57 5.12 -16.32
CA ASN A 433 -4.65 4.53 -17.14
C ASN A 433 -5.42 3.38 -16.49
N ASN A 434 -5.22 3.16 -15.19
CA ASN A 434 -5.77 2.02 -14.47
C ASN A 434 -6.40 2.41 -13.14
N LEU A 435 -7.61 1.92 -12.88
CA LEU A 435 -8.15 1.81 -11.54
C LEU A 435 -8.06 0.35 -11.11
N GLY A 436 -7.00 0.01 -10.37
CA GLY A 436 -6.67 -1.36 -10.01
C GLY A 436 -7.56 -1.96 -8.94
N TRP A 437 -8.17 -1.14 -8.09
CA TRP A 437 -8.91 -1.56 -6.88
C TRP A 437 -8.19 -2.68 -6.13
N SER A 438 -6.90 -2.48 -5.91
CA SER A 438 -5.93 -3.52 -5.55
C SER A 438 -6.18 -4.19 -4.20
N ASP A 439 -6.98 -3.58 -3.36
CA ASP A 439 -7.25 -4.03 -1.99
C ASP A 439 -8.75 -4.19 -1.73
N SER A 440 -9.48 -4.87 -2.65
CA SER A 440 -10.92 -5.08 -2.49
C SER A 440 -11.25 -5.97 -1.30
N ALA A 441 -10.53 -7.07 -1.14
CA ALA A 441 -10.71 -8.00 -0.02
C ALA A 441 -9.46 -8.84 0.25
N MET A 442 -9.39 -9.37 1.48
CA MET A 442 -8.40 -10.34 1.91
C MET A 442 -9.10 -11.64 2.29
N PHE A 443 -8.67 -12.76 1.74
CA PHE A 443 -9.25 -14.09 1.96
C PHE A 443 -8.32 -14.97 2.80
N ASN A 444 -8.77 -15.38 3.98
CA ASN A 444 -8.01 -16.22 4.90
C ASN A 444 -8.19 -17.71 4.55
N LEU A 445 -7.26 -18.25 3.75
CA LEU A 445 -7.27 -19.66 3.34
C LEU A 445 -7.17 -20.62 4.54
N ASN A 446 -6.47 -20.25 5.59
CA ASN A 446 -6.31 -21.09 6.78
C ASN A 446 -7.60 -21.17 7.61
N LYS A 447 -8.39 -20.10 7.66
CA LYS A 447 -9.72 -20.15 8.29
C LYS A 447 -10.71 -20.97 7.46
N ALA A 448 -10.62 -20.89 6.14
CA ALA A 448 -11.40 -21.74 5.24
C ALA A 448 -11.05 -23.23 5.41
N LEU A 449 -9.77 -23.57 5.61
CA LEU A 449 -9.36 -24.93 5.95
C LEU A 449 -9.90 -25.36 7.32
N GLU A 450 -9.81 -24.50 8.34
CA GLU A 450 -10.35 -24.78 9.68
C GLU A 450 -11.82 -25.21 9.61
N VAL A 451 -12.66 -24.47 8.89
CA VAL A 451 -14.09 -24.82 8.79
C VAL A 451 -14.34 -26.04 7.93
N ALA A 452 -13.45 -26.38 7.00
CA ALA A 452 -13.49 -27.67 6.30
C ALA A 452 -13.17 -28.86 7.23
N LEU A 453 -12.23 -28.67 8.16
CA LEU A 453 -11.86 -29.68 9.16
C LEU A 453 -12.92 -29.90 10.24
N THR A 454 -13.77 -28.91 10.49
CA THR A 454 -14.69 -28.87 11.65
C THR A 454 -16.16 -28.94 11.29
N GLY A 455 -16.51 -29.11 10.01
CA GLY A 455 -17.92 -29.09 9.57
C GLY A 455 -18.59 -27.72 9.68
N GLY A 456 -17.82 -26.66 9.43
CA GLY A 456 -18.31 -25.28 9.46
C GLY A 456 -18.23 -24.57 10.81
N ILE A 457 -17.62 -25.22 11.81
CA ILE A 457 -17.52 -24.67 13.19
C ILE A 457 -16.22 -23.90 13.39
N CYS A 458 -16.30 -22.71 13.95
CA CYS A 458 -15.16 -21.92 14.38
C CYS A 458 -14.52 -22.52 15.64
N LEU A 459 -13.26 -22.94 15.60
CA LEU A 459 -12.57 -23.53 16.76
C LEU A 459 -12.45 -22.58 17.96
N LEU A 460 -12.40 -21.27 17.73
CA LEU A 460 -12.22 -20.27 18.78
C LEU A 460 -13.52 -19.94 19.53
N THR A 461 -14.67 -20.01 18.86
CA THR A 461 -15.98 -19.58 19.44
C THR A 461 -16.99 -20.69 19.56
N GLY A 462 -16.79 -21.82 18.88
CA GLY A 462 -17.76 -22.91 18.80
C GLY A 462 -18.99 -22.60 17.91
N GLU A 463 -19.03 -21.41 17.30
CA GLU A 463 -20.15 -21.01 16.46
C GLU A 463 -20.05 -21.64 15.05
N LYS A 464 -21.20 -21.95 14.49
CA LYS A 464 -21.28 -22.35 13.08
C LYS A 464 -21.20 -21.11 12.19
N ILE A 465 -20.12 -20.99 11.41
CA ILE A 465 -19.85 -19.84 10.54
C ILE A 465 -19.85 -20.18 9.06
N ALA A 466 -19.95 -21.46 8.71
CA ALA A 466 -19.93 -21.96 7.35
C ALA A 466 -20.86 -23.17 7.18
N PRO A 467 -21.21 -23.54 5.94
CA PRO A 467 -21.91 -24.79 5.66
C PRO A 467 -21.14 -26.02 6.15
N ASP A 468 -21.87 -27.04 6.55
CA ASP A 468 -21.31 -28.33 6.90
C ASP A 468 -21.19 -29.22 5.62
N TYR A 469 -19.95 -29.47 5.25
CA TYR A 469 -19.62 -30.39 4.14
C TYR A 469 -18.91 -31.66 4.64
N GLY A 470 -19.08 -32.02 5.92
CA GLY A 470 -18.33 -33.00 6.64
C GLY A 470 -17.22 -32.42 7.51
N ASN A 471 -16.54 -33.25 8.24
CA ASN A 471 -15.41 -32.87 9.09
C ASN A 471 -14.29 -33.91 9.00
N LEU A 472 -13.13 -33.64 9.59
CA LEU A 472 -11.95 -34.50 9.48
C LEU A 472 -12.22 -35.94 9.92
N GLU A 473 -13.07 -36.18 10.94
CA GLU A 473 -13.42 -37.53 11.40
C GLU A 473 -14.20 -38.33 10.36
N THR A 474 -14.93 -37.65 9.47
CA THR A 474 -15.79 -38.29 8.46
C THR A 474 -15.11 -38.52 7.11
N TYR A 475 -13.95 -37.87 6.88
CA TYR A 475 -13.24 -38.07 5.62
C TYR A 475 -12.38 -39.34 5.67
N GLU A 476 -12.72 -40.30 4.83
CA GLU A 476 -11.98 -41.58 4.71
C GLU A 476 -10.65 -41.37 3.95
N THR A 477 -10.62 -40.43 3.03
CA THR A 477 -9.46 -40.11 2.19
C THR A 477 -9.06 -38.64 2.28
N PHE A 478 -7.82 -38.34 1.93
CA PHE A 478 -7.33 -36.95 1.84
C PHE A 478 -8.08 -36.15 0.76
N GLU A 479 -8.46 -36.82 -0.35
CA GLU A 479 -9.21 -36.22 -1.45
C GLU A 479 -10.62 -35.78 -1.03
N GLU A 480 -11.25 -36.44 -0.07
CA GLU A 480 -12.54 -36.01 0.50
C GLU A 480 -12.40 -34.73 1.31
N LEU A 481 -11.30 -34.55 2.09
CA LEU A 481 -10.96 -33.31 2.74
C LEU A 481 -10.74 -32.21 1.71
N GLU A 482 -9.95 -32.48 0.66
CA GLU A 482 -9.70 -31.49 -0.39
C GLU A 482 -11.00 -31.07 -1.09
N ALA A 483 -11.93 -31.98 -1.32
CA ALA A 483 -13.24 -31.69 -1.91
C ALA A 483 -14.09 -30.77 -1.00
N ALA A 484 -14.07 -31.00 0.31
CA ALA A 484 -14.77 -30.16 1.29
C ALA A 484 -14.11 -28.77 1.40
N PHE A 485 -12.79 -28.70 1.42
CA PHE A 485 -12.05 -27.45 1.43
C PHE A 485 -12.33 -26.59 0.19
N LYS A 486 -12.37 -27.22 -0.98
CA LYS A 486 -12.76 -26.58 -2.23
C LYS A 486 -14.15 -25.94 -2.13
N LYS A 487 -15.13 -26.66 -1.59
CA LYS A 487 -16.49 -26.12 -1.38
C LYS A 487 -16.52 -24.93 -0.42
N GLN A 488 -15.69 -24.93 0.62
CA GLN A 488 -15.59 -23.80 1.54
C GLN A 488 -14.99 -22.57 0.85
N ILE A 489 -13.94 -22.74 0.04
CA ILE A 489 -13.38 -21.64 -0.76
C ILE A 489 -14.47 -21.07 -1.68
N ASP A 490 -15.20 -21.91 -2.41
CA ASP A 490 -16.24 -21.48 -3.35
C ASP A 490 -17.34 -20.69 -2.62
N TYR A 491 -17.82 -21.21 -1.48
CA TYR A 491 -18.85 -20.55 -0.68
C TYR A 491 -18.47 -19.14 -0.23
N PHE A 492 -17.27 -18.99 0.35
CA PHE A 492 -16.82 -17.67 0.81
C PHE A 492 -16.42 -16.74 -0.33
N MET A 493 -15.89 -17.27 -1.43
CA MET A 493 -15.57 -16.47 -2.62
C MET A 493 -16.83 -15.88 -3.25
N ASP A 494 -17.89 -16.66 -3.42
CA ASP A 494 -19.15 -16.16 -3.99
C ASP A 494 -19.74 -15.03 -3.12
N LYS A 495 -19.74 -15.18 -1.80
CA LYS A 495 -20.21 -14.11 -0.87
C LYS A 495 -19.29 -12.90 -0.85
N MET A 496 -17.98 -13.12 -0.92
CA MET A 496 -16.97 -12.03 -0.99
C MET A 496 -17.18 -11.18 -2.22
N LEU A 497 -17.39 -11.78 -3.38
CA LEU A 497 -17.54 -11.05 -4.64
C LEU A 497 -18.81 -10.19 -4.67
N LEU A 498 -19.92 -10.67 -4.11
CA LEU A 498 -21.13 -9.89 -3.92
C LEU A 498 -20.89 -8.66 -3.02
N ALA A 499 -20.15 -8.86 -1.93
CA ALA A 499 -19.80 -7.75 -1.03
C ALA A 499 -18.87 -6.72 -1.71
N CYS A 500 -17.86 -7.18 -2.47
CA CYS A 500 -16.99 -6.30 -3.25
C CYS A 500 -17.79 -5.48 -4.27
N GLU A 501 -18.77 -6.08 -4.94
CA GLU A 501 -19.65 -5.39 -5.90
C GLU A 501 -20.47 -4.30 -5.22
N GLU A 502 -21.01 -4.54 -4.03
CA GLU A 502 -21.75 -3.53 -3.26
C GLU A 502 -20.86 -2.36 -2.80
N VAL A 503 -19.59 -2.64 -2.44
CA VAL A 503 -18.63 -1.60 -2.14
C VAL A 503 -18.34 -0.74 -3.38
N GLU A 504 -18.09 -1.34 -4.54
CA GLU A 504 -17.86 -0.60 -5.79
C GLU A 504 -19.07 0.30 -6.14
N LYS A 505 -20.29 -0.21 -6.04
CA LYS A 505 -21.52 0.58 -6.27
C LYS A 505 -21.62 1.77 -5.33
N ALA A 506 -21.34 1.57 -4.04
CA ALA A 506 -21.40 2.65 -3.06
C ALA A 506 -20.35 3.75 -3.34
N HIS A 507 -19.16 3.40 -3.79
CA HIS A 507 -18.14 4.37 -4.19
C HIS A 507 -18.56 5.17 -5.43
N ILE A 508 -19.20 4.54 -6.42
CA ILE A 508 -19.75 5.24 -7.59
C ILE A 508 -20.80 6.25 -7.16
N ASP A 509 -21.69 5.85 -6.25
CA ASP A 509 -22.78 6.70 -5.78
C ASP A 509 -22.30 7.88 -4.92
N LEU A 510 -21.27 7.69 -4.10
CA LEU A 510 -20.94 8.59 -2.99
C LEU A 510 -19.59 9.28 -3.14
N LEU A 511 -18.62 8.66 -3.81
CA LEU A 511 -17.22 9.12 -3.86
C LEU A 511 -16.67 9.27 -5.30
N PRO A 512 -17.41 9.85 -6.27
CA PRO A 512 -16.80 10.19 -7.54
C PRO A 512 -15.63 11.16 -7.34
N SER A 513 -14.57 11.05 -8.17
CA SER A 513 -13.29 11.70 -7.95
C SER A 513 -12.84 12.46 -9.20
N PRO A 514 -13.38 13.68 -9.44
CA PRO A 514 -13.15 14.43 -10.69
C PRO A 514 -11.70 14.90 -10.85
N PHE A 515 -11.00 15.27 -9.79
CA PHE A 515 -9.60 15.68 -9.87
C PHE A 515 -8.70 14.51 -10.29
N LEU A 516 -8.87 13.36 -9.64
CA LEU A 516 -8.17 12.12 -10.03
C LEU A 516 -8.52 11.74 -11.47
N SER A 517 -9.80 11.75 -11.83
CA SER A 517 -10.29 11.36 -13.17
C SER A 517 -9.65 12.19 -14.28
N ALA A 518 -9.41 13.48 -14.06
CA ALA A 518 -8.72 14.35 -15.02
C ALA A 518 -7.28 13.91 -15.31
N SER A 519 -6.64 13.21 -14.37
CA SER A 519 -5.28 12.67 -14.50
C SER A 519 -5.24 11.18 -14.88
N ILE A 520 -6.35 10.59 -15.32
CA ILE A 520 -6.43 9.19 -15.75
C ILE A 520 -6.86 9.13 -17.23
N GLU A 521 -6.08 8.42 -18.04
CA GLU A 521 -6.35 8.19 -19.47
C GLU A 521 -7.74 7.59 -19.66
N ASN A 522 -8.47 8.08 -20.65
CA ASN A 522 -9.82 7.67 -21.04
C ASN A 522 -10.95 8.35 -20.27
N CYS A 523 -10.73 8.82 -19.05
CA CYS A 523 -11.79 9.50 -18.29
C CYS A 523 -12.24 10.81 -18.97
N MET A 524 -11.28 11.65 -19.39
CA MET A 524 -11.57 12.90 -20.09
C MET A 524 -12.12 12.69 -21.50
N GLU A 525 -11.65 11.64 -22.18
CA GLU A 525 -12.13 11.26 -23.51
C GLU A 525 -13.60 10.80 -23.49
N ASN A 526 -13.95 10.01 -22.48
CA ASN A 526 -15.28 9.41 -22.33
C ASN A 526 -16.25 10.27 -21.53
N GLY A 527 -15.79 11.32 -20.84
CA GLY A 527 -16.62 12.11 -19.92
C GLY A 527 -17.17 11.26 -18.77
N MET A 528 -16.35 10.38 -18.21
CA MET A 528 -16.74 9.40 -17.19
C MET A 528 -15.76 9.39 -16.03
N ASP A 529 -16.30 9.41 -14.82
CA ASP A 529 -15.50 9.32 -13.59
C ASP A 529 -14.77 8.00 -13.48
N VAL A 530 -13.57 8.04 -12.88
CA VAL A 530 -12.71 6.86 -12.71
C VAL A 530 -13.40 5.76 -11.88
N THR A 531 -14.20 6.11 -10.88
CA THR A 531 -14.93 5.14 -10.05
C THR A 531 -16.03 4.41 -10.83
N ALA A 532 -16.57 5.04 -11.86
CA ALA A 532 -17.61 4.49 -12.72
C ALA A 532 -17.08 3.66 -13.91
N GLY A 533 -15.76 3.46 -13.99
CA GLY A 533 -15.15 2.70 -15.07
C GLY A 533 -14.59 3.56 -16.21
N GLY A 534 -14.34 4.85 -15.97
CA GLY A 534 -13.79 5.77 -16.97
C GLY A 534 -12.35 5.45 -17.40
N ALA A 535 -11.56 4.76 -16.60
CA ALA A 535 -10.19 4.39 -16.93
C ALA A 535 -10.10 3.37 -18.08
N LYS A 536 -8.95 3.30 -18.74
CA LYS A 536 -8.65 2.28 -19.77
C LYS A 536 -8.73 0.87 -19.20
N TYR A 537 -8.16 0.65 -18.02
CA TYR A 537 -8.17 -0.62 -17.29
C TYR A 537 -8.92 -0.47 -15.96
N ASN A 538 -9.79 -1.44 -15.64
CA ASN A 538 -10.66 -1.42 -14.46
C ASN A 538 -10.58 -2.78 -13.76
N LEU A 539 -9.57 -2.97 -12.92
CA LEU A 539 -9.30 -4.23 -12.22
C LEU A 539 -9.91 -4.22 -10.81
N SER A 540 -9.96 -5.40 -10.18
CA SER A 540 -10.24 -5.55 -8.75
C SER A 540 -9.38 -6.66 -8.17
N GLY A 541 -8.60 -6.34 -7.13
CA GLY A 541 -7.60 -7.23 -6.54
C GLY A 541 -8.09 -7.91 -5.26
N ILE A 542 -7.83 -9.21 -5.16
CA ILE A 542 -8.12 -10.04 -3.97
C ILE A 542 -6.82 -10.64 -3.45
N GLN A 543 -6.55 -10.47 -2.16
CA GLN A 543 -5.38 -11.04 -1.50
C GLN A 543 -5.69 -12.46 -0.99
N MET A 544 -4.87 -13.42 -1.39
CA MET A 544 -4.83 -14.75 -0.78
C MET A 544 -3.90 -14.71 0.44
N ILE A 545 -4.44 -14.97 1.61
CA ILE A 545 -3.67 -14.90 2.85
C ILE A 545 -3.16 -16.27 3.26
N GLN A 546 -1.86 -16.41 3.22
CA GLN A 546 -0.96 -17.41 3.79
C GLN A 546 -1.05 -18.80 3.23
N VAL A 547 -0.55 -18.93 2.01
CA VAL A 547 -0.34 -20.19 1.30
C VAL A 547 0.69 -21.09 2.02
N ALA A 548 1.71 -20.52 2.67
CA ALA A 548 2.72 -21.29 3.39
C ALA A 548 2.13 -22.11 4.56
N ASN A 549 1.36 -21.49 5.45
CA ASN A 549 0.68 -22.20 6.53
C ASN A 549 -0.30 -23.26 5.99
N LEU A 550 -1.01 -22.95 4.90
CA LEU A 550 -1.94 -23.85 4.25
C LEU A 550 -1.22 -25.11 3.71
N ALA A 551 -0.13 -24.91 2.96
CA ALA A 551 0.66 -26.00 2.39
C ALA A 551 1.24 -26.91 3.48
N ASP A 552 1.85 -26.32 4.51
CA ASP A 552 2.41 -27.05 5.65
C ASP A 552 1.34 -27.84 6.40
N SER A 553 0.13 -27.27 6.57
CA SER A 553 -1.00 -27.93 7.24
C SER A 553 -1.57 -29.10 6.45
N LEU A 554 -1.76 -28.92 5.16
CA LEU A 554 -2.29 -29.98 4.30
C LEU A 554 -1.34 -31.17 4.18
N VAL A 555 -0.04 -30.92 4.05
CA VAL A 555 0.96 -31.99 4.02
C VAL A 555 1.05 -32.69 5.37
N ALA A 556 0.92 -31.95 6.50
CA ALA A 556 0.88 -32.58 7.82
C ALA A 556 -0.29 -33.56 7.97
N ILE A 557 -1.49 -33.16 7.57
CA ILE A 557 -2.66 -34.07 7.60
C ILE A 557 -2.43 -35.27 6.66
N LYS A 558 -2.02 -35.00 5.41
CA LYS A 558 -1.80 -36.05 4.43
C LYS A 558 -0.81 -37.09 4.94
N GLN A 559 0.37 -36.66 5.38
CA GLN A 559 1.43 -37.55 5.82
C GLN A 559 1.09 -38.24 7.14
N LEU A 560 0.71 -37.49 8.19
CA LEU A 560 0.56 -38.08 9.53
C LEU A 560 -0.75 -38.86 9.72
N VAL A 561 -1.85 -38.43 9.08
CA VAL A 561 -3.16 -39.07 9.23
C VAL A 561 -3.37 -40.16 8.20
N TYR A 562 -3.18 -39.87 6.90
CA TYR A 562 -3.57 -40.78 5.81
C TYR A 562 -2.43 -41.71 5.37
N ASP A 563 -1.22 -41.18 5.12
CA ASP A 563 -0.13 -41.99 4.54
C ASP A 563 0.55 -42.83 5.60
N GLU A 564 1.07 -42.27 6.67
CA GLU A 564 1.84 -42.93 7.72
C GLU A 564 0.98 -43.44 8.89
N LYS A 565 -0.25 -42.95 9.03
CA LYS A 565 -1.18 -43.34 10.11
C LYS A 565 -0.56 -43.19 11.51
N LYS A 566 0.19 -42.08 11.75
CA LYS A 566 0.78 -41.77 13.04
C LYS A 566 -0.24 -41.27 14.06
N CYS A 567 -1.37 -40.76 13.59
CA CYS A 567 -2.55 -40.44 14.38
C CYS A 567 -3.80 -40.65 13.55
N THR A 568 -4.95 -40.84 14.22
CA THR A 568 -6.26 -40.90 13.59
C THR A 568 -6.78 -39.51 13.22
N GLN A 569 -7.77 -39.42 12.34
CA GLN A 569 -8.50 -38.21 12.03
C GLN A 569 -9.05 -37.56 13.30
N LYS A 570 -9.61 -38.37 14.21
CA LYS A 570 -10.14 -37.91 15.49
C LYS A 570 -9.05 -37.31 16.38
N GLU A 571 -7.90 -37.98 16.53
CA GLU A 571 -6.79 -37.46 17.36
C GLU A 571 -6.24 -36.16 16.84
N MET A 572 -6.10 -36.00 15.51
CA MET A 572 -5.70 -34.73 14.90
C MET A 572 -6.73 -33.63 15.18
N LEU A 573 -8.02 -33.90 14.97
CA LEU A 573 -9.07 -32.90 15.22
C LEU A 573 -9.16 -32.52 16.68
N ASP A 574 -9.06 -33.48 17.61
CA ASP A 574 -9.06 -33.24 19.05
C ASP A 574 -7.84 -32.43 19.48
N ALA A 575 -6.67 -32.69 18.90
CA ALA A 575 -5.46 -31.89 19.14
C ALA A 575 -5.66 -30.43 18.74
N LEU A 576 -6.28 -30.16 17.58
CA LEU A 576 -6.59 -28.78 17.15
C LEU A 576 -7.62 -28.11 18.05
N LYS A 577 -8.69 -28.82 18.44
CA LYS A 577 -9.71 -28.32 19.37
C LYS A 577 -9.13 -27.96 20.74
N ASN A 578 -8.15 -28.72 21.21
CA ASN A 578 -7.49 -28.52 22.51
C ASN A 578 -6.21 -27.66 22.39
N ASN A 579 -5.98 -26.98 21.29
CA ASN A 579 -4.77 -26.17 21.08
C ASN A 579 -3.48 -26.96 21.36
N PHE A 580 -3.45 -28.24 20.98
CA PHE A 580 -2.38 -29.24 21.24
C PHE A 580 -2.12 -29.55 22.73
N GLU A 581 -2.92 -29.07 23.67
CA GLU A 581 -2.80 -29.45 25.07
C GLU A 581 -3.10 -30.94 25.22
N GLY A 582 -2.17 -31.72 25.77
CA GLY A 582 -2.21 -33.18 25.85
C GLY A 582 -1.82 -33.89 24.54
N TYR A 583 -1.43 -33.15 23.51
CA TYR A 583 -1.00 -33.67 22.20
C TYR A 583 0.37 -33.10 21.75
N GLU A 584 1.25 -32.80 22.72
CA GLU A 584 2.55 -32.16 22.48
C GLU A 584 3.46 -32.96 21.55
N ILE A 585 3.39 -34.32 21.64
CA ILE A 585 4.13 -35.20 20.75
C ILE A 585 3.63 -35.09 19.32
N LEU A 586 2.31 -35.07 19.13
CA LEU A 586 1.71 -34.89 17.80
C LEU A 586 2.09 -33.52 17.22
N ARG A 587 2.03 -32.46 18.04
CA ARG A 587 2.48 -31.14 17.63
C ARG A 587 3.96 -31.16 17.21
N ALA A 588 4.85 -31.78 18.00
CA ALA A 588 6.25 -31.89 17.67
C ALA A 588 6.48 -32.63 16.34
N MET A 589 5.63 -33.64 16.01
CA MET A 589 5.66 -34.33 14.72
C MET A 589 5.21 -33.37 13.60
N CYS A 590 4.11 -32.64 13.77
CA CYS A 590 3.63 -31.65 12.81
C CYS A 590 4.71 -30.62 12.49
N VAL A 591 5.45 -30.16 13.51
CA VAL A 591 6.51 -29.15 13.38
C VAL A 591 7.77 -29.69 12.73
N ASN A 592 8.26 -30.85 13.17
CA ASN A 592 9.64 -31.29 12.91
C ASN A 592 9.75 -32.49 11.93
N LYS A 593 8.68 -33.27 11.70
CA LYS A 593 8.71 -34.46 10.87
C LYS A 593 8.09 -34.29 9.49
N VAL A 594 7.28 -33.27 9.33
CA VAL A 594 6.58 -32.96 8.07
C VAL A 594 7.40 -31.95 7.26
N PRO A 595 7.52 -32.12 5.94
CA PRO A 595 8.16 -31.12 5.08
C PRO A 595 7.51 -29.74 5.22
N LYS A 596 8.33 -28.68 5.10
CA LYS A 596 7.91 -27.29 5.22
C LYS A 596 8.20 -26.52 3.95
N TYR A 597 7.24 -25.69 3.54
CA TYR A 597 7.42 -24.71 2.46
C TYR A 597 8.60 -23.77 2.75
N GLY A 598 9.34 -23.42 1.71
CA GLY A 598 10.54 -22.59 1.83
C GLY A 598 11.86 -23.36 1.94
N ASN A 599 11.84 -24.69 1.78
CA ASN A 599 13.03 -25.56 1.88
C ASN A 599 13.33 -26.35 0.58
N ASP A 600 12.78 -25.92 -0.56
CA ASP A 600 12.92 -26.57 -1.86
C ASP A 600 12.49 -28.06 -1.83
N ILE A 601 11.29 -28.31 -1.30
CA ILE A 601 10.69 -29.64 -1.21
C ILE A 601 9.42 -29.67 -2.01
N ASP A 602 9.42 -30.40 -3.13
CA ASP A 602 8.33 -30.42 -4.11
C ASP A 602 6.98 -30.81 -3.54
N GLU A 603 6.93 -31.74 -2.60
CA GLU A 603 5.68 -32.24 -2.04
C GLU A 603 4.87 -31.10 -1.38
N VAL A 604 5.50 -30.29 -0.54
CA VAL A 604 4.83 -29.20 0.15
C VAL A 604 4.67 -27.97 -0.74
N ASP A 605 5.67 -27.64 -1.57
CA ASP A 605 5.61 -26.51 -2.48
C ASP A 605 4.45 -26.65 -3.48
N LYS A 606 4.23 -27.87 -4.01
CA LYS A 606 3.12 -28.19 -4.92
C LYS A 606 1.74 -28.11 -4.27
N GLN A 607 1.63 -28.37 -2.98
CA GLN A 607 0.35 -28.14 -2.27
C GLN A 607 -0.01 -26.66 -2.22
N GLY A 608 0.95 -25.81 -1.93
CA GLY A 608 0.74 -24.35 -1.97
C GLY A 608 0.31 -23.87 -3.35
N THR A 609 1.04 -24.28 -4.39
CA THR A 609 0.74 -23.93 -5.78
C THR A 609 -0.66 -24.41 -6.20
N LYS A 610 -1.01 -25.66 -5.90
CA LYS A 610 -2.31 -26.24 -6.25
C LYS A 610 -3.49 -25.39 -5.77
N TRP A 611 -3.47 -24.98 -4.51
CA TRP A 611 -4.59 -24.23 -3.92
C TRP A 611 -4.58 -22.75 -4.29
N ALA A 612 -3.41 -22.17 -4.44
CA ALA A 612 -3.30 -20.82 -4.98
C ALA A 612 -3.81 -20.75 -6.42
N ASP A 613 -3.45 -21.72 -7.27
CA ASP A 613 -3.94 -21.82 -8.66
C ASP A 613 -5.45 -22.06 -8.71
N TYR A 614 -5.97 -22.92 -7.84
CA TYR A 614 -7.42 -23.13 -7.75
C TYR A 614 -8.15 -21.83 -7.45
N PHE A 615 -7.70 -21.08 -6.42
CA PHE A 615 -8.28 -19.82 -6.03
C PHE A 615 -8.24 -18.80 -7.17
N LYS A 616 -7.08 -18.61 -7.79
CA LYS A 616 -6.88 -17.71 -8.94
C LYS A 616 -7.82 -18.08 -10.10
N ASN A 617 -7.84 -19.34 -10.50
CA ASN A 617 -8.61 -19.80 -11.65
C ASN A 617 -10.11 -19.62 -11.42
N ARG A 618 -10.60 -19.91 -10.22
CA ARG A 618 -11.99 -19.66 -9.84
C ARG A 618 -12.31 -18.16 -9.86
N LEU A 619 -11.48 -17.33 -9.26
CA LEU A 619 -11.66 -15.90 -9.19
C LEU A 619 -11.72 -15.25 -10.58
N ARG A 620 -10.88 -15.66 -11.51
CA ARG A 620 -10.81 -15.13 -12.89
C ARG A 620 -12.05 -15.42 -13.74
N THR A 621 -12.92 -16.33 -13.31
CA THR A 621 -14.20 -16.58 -14.02
C THR A 621 -15.22 -15.45 -13.83
N PHE A 622 -14.99 -14.55 -12.86
CA PHE A 622 -15.89 -13.44 -12.54
C PHE A 622 -15.39 -12.11 -13.14
N LYS A 623 -16.31 -11.20 -13.28
CA LYS A 623 -16.05 -9.79 -13.63
C LYS A 623 -16.52 -8.89 -12.49
N ASN A 624 -15.79 -7.81 -12.24
CA ASN A 624 -16.18 -6.81 -11.26
C ASN A 624 -17.36 -5.95 -11.79
N TYR A 625 -17.90 -5.07 -10.95
CA TYR A 625 -19.02 -4.22 -11.33
C TYR A 625 -18.73 -3.32 -12.55
N ARG A 626 -17.48 -2.87 -12.70
CA ARG A 626 -16.98 -2.06 -13.83
C ARG A 626 -16.63 -2.91 -15.06
N LYS A 627 -16.96 -4.20 -15.07
CA LYS A 627 -16.75 -5.20 -16.13
C LYS A 627 -15.30 -5.59 -16.40
N GLY A 628 -14.40 -5.20 -15.52
CA GLY A 628 -12.99 -5.64 -15.55
C GLY A 628 -12.78 -7.00 -14.88
N PRO A 629 -11.57 -7.57 -15.01
CA PRO A 629 -11.23 -8.83 -14.35
C PRO A 629 -10.96 -8.64 -12.86
N TYR A 630 -11.27 -9.69 -12.07
CA TYR A 630 -10.65 -9.88 -10.76
C TYR A 630 -9.28 -10.53 -10.94
N HIS A 631 -8.33 -10.19 -10.06
CA HIS A 631 -7.01 -10.79 -10.05
C HIS A 631 -6.48 -10.97 -8.63
N THR A 632 -5.48 -11.85 -8.50
CA THR A 632 -4.97 -12.26 -7.20
C THR A 632 -3.70 -11.53 -6.80
N GLY A 633 -3.54 -11.31 -5.50
CA GLY A 633 -2.31 -10.91 -4.86
C GLY A 633 -1.93 -11.87 -3.74
N MET A 634 -0.65 -11.86 -3.39
CA MET A 634 -0.08 -12.64 -2.30
C MET A 634 0.75 -11.73 -1.42
N TYR A 635 0.09 -10.86 -0.66
CA TYR A 635 0.71 -9.96 0.32
C TYR A 635 -0.23 -9.69 1.49
N THR A 636 0.30 -9.32 2.65
CA THR A 636 -0.45 -9.26 3.91
C THR A 636 -0.54 -7.90 4.53
N VAL A 637 0.35 -6.97 4.19
CA VAL A 637 0.54 -5.77 5.00
C VAL A 637 0.85 -6.22 6.45
N SER A 638 0.06 -5.84 7.46
CA SER A 638 0.14 -6.45 8.80
C SER A 638 -1.00 -7.44 9.11
N ALA A 639 -1.80 -7.79 8.11
CA ALA A 639 -3.01 -8.62 8.27
C ALA A 639 -2.73 -10.05 8.77
N HIS A 640 -1.52 -10.59 8.57
CA HIS A 640 -1.13 -11.92 9.07
C HIS A 640 -1.26 -12.03 10.60
N VAL A 641 -1.15 -10.94 11.34
CA VAL A 641 -1.37 -10.90 12.79
C VAL A 641 -2.87 -11.00 13.11
N PRO A 642 -3.75 -10.03 12.75
CA PRO A 642 -5.17 -10.11 13.12
C PRO A 642 -5.91 -11.27 12.43
N MET A 643 -5.48 -11.72 11.26
CA MET A 643 -6.05 -12.93 10.65
C MET A 643 -5.63 -14.20 11.37
N GLY A 644 -4.40 -14.25 11.92
CA GLY A 644 -3.97 -15.32 12.80
C GLY A 644 -4.79 -15.37 14.10
N GLU A 645 -5.13 -14.22 14.67
CA GLU A 645 -6.02 -14.11 15.85
C GLU A 645 -7.39 -14.76 15.63
N ASN A 646 -7.85 -14.84 14.38
CA ASN A 646 -9.13 -15.45 13.99
C ASN A 646 -9.05 -16.96 13.72
N VAL A 647 -7.86 -17.57 13.72
CA VAL A 647 -7.65 -18.97 13.40
C VAL A 647 -7.28 -19.76 14.66
N GLY A 648 -7.93 -20.90 14.87
CA GLY A 648 -7.60 -21.89 15.89
C GLY A 648 -6.21 -22.51 15.65
N ALA A 649 -5.85 -23.53 16.42
CA ALA A 649 -4.64 -24.30 16.16
C ALA A 649 -4.69 -24.91 14.74
N THR A 650 -3.55 -24.97 14.08
CA THR A 650 -3.45 -25.47 12.69
C THR A 650 -2.55 -26.69 12.59
N PRO A 651 -2.81 -27.60 11.64
CA PRO A 651 -2.07 -28.87 11.50
C PRO A 651 -0.57 -28.73 11.24
N ASP A 652 -0.09 -27.55 10.85
CA ASP A 652 1.34 -27.24 10.74
C ASP A 652 2.05 -27.10 12.10
N GLY A 653 1.28 -27.23 13.20
CA GLY A 653 1.77 -27.14 14.59
C GLY A 653 1.74 -25.72 15.19
N ARG A 654 1.06 -24.76 14.52
CA ARG A 654 0.80 -23.41 15.02
C ARG A 654 -0.26 -23.44 16.12
N TYR A 655 -0.05 -22.74 17.21
CA TYR A 655 -1.07 -22.54 18.25
C TYR A 655 -2.16 -21.58 17.79
N ALA A 656 -3.32 -21.70 18.42
CA ALA A 656 -4.44 -20.79 18.21
C ALA A 656 -4.06 -19.34 18.45
N LYS A 657 -4.55 -18.42 17.61
CA LYS A 657 -4.36 -16.98 17.69
C LYS A 657 -2.93 -16.47 17.44
N GLU A 658 -1.94 -17.33 17.25
CA GLU A 658 -0.61 -16.90 16.82
C GLU A 658 -0.68 -16.27 15.41
N PRO A 659 0.23 -15.34 15.06
CA PRO A 659 0.32 -14.83 13.69
C PRO A 659 0.49 -15.95 12.66
N LEU A 660 -0.08 -15.74 11.48
CA LEU A 660 0.24 -16.54 10.29
C LEU A 660 1.61 -16.09 9.74
N ALA A 661 2.13 -16.76 8.70
CA ALA A 661 3.36 -16.34 8.06
C ALA A 661 3.22 -14.90 7.51
N ASP A 662 4.28 -14.13 7.56
CA ASP A 662 4.34 -12.79 7.02
C ASP A 662 4.45 -12.79 5.48
N GLY A 663 4.28 -11.62 4.89
CA GLY A 663 4.45 -11.43 3.44
C GLY A 663 3.27 -11.98 2.63
N GLY A 664 3.35 -13.11 2.12
CA GLY A 664 2.34 -13.75 1.25
C GLY A 664 2.96 -14.93 0.50
N MET A 665 4.16 -14.73 -0.03
CA MET A 665 4.98 -15.79 -0.62
C MET A 665 6.03 -16.32 0.36
N SER A 666 6.21 -15.68 1.51
CA SER A 666 7.22 -16.06 2.51
C SER A 666 6.87 -17.36 3.20
N PRO A 667 7.86 -18.18 3.58
CA PRO A 667 7.64 -19.35 4.44
C PRO A 667 7.19 -18.94 5.85
N VAL A 668 6.67 -19.88 6.60
CA VAL A 668 6.39 -19.69 8.03
C VAL A 668 7.74 -19.45 8.76
N TYR A 669 7.79 -18.41 9.55
CA TYR A 669 9.01 -18.02 10.27
C TYR A 669 9.57 -19.17 11.15
N GLY A 670 10.89 -19.37 11.07
CA GLY A 670 11.60 -20.45 11.76
C GLY A 670 11.43 -21.85 11.13
N ARG A 671 10.76 -21.96 9.96
CA ARG A 671 10.59 -23.22 9.23
C ARG A 671 11.50 -23.32 8.01
N ASP A 672 12.05 -22.25 7.53
CA ASP A 672 12.96 -22.11 6.39
C ASP A 672 14.42 -22.39 6.80
N ILE A 673 14.70 -23.65 7.07
CA ILE A 673 15.99 -24.08 7.69
C ILE A 673 17.10 -24.42 6.69
N LYS A 674 16.78 -24.47 5.38
CA LYS A 674 17.77 -24.79 4.33
C LYS A 674 18.43 -23.57 3.68
N GLY A 675 18.20 -22.39 4.24
CA GLY A 675 18.84 -21.14 3.81
C GLY A 675 18.10 -20.38 2.72
N PRO A 676 18.57 -19.15 2.39
CA PRO A 676 17.83 -18.21 1.55
C PRO A 676 17.66 -18.69 0.10
N THR A 677 18.64 -19.40 -0.46
CA THR A 677 18.54 -19.96 -1.82
C THR A 677 17.43 -21.01 -1.93
N ALA A 678 17.22 -21.84 -0.90
CA ALA A 678 16.15 -22.80 -0.87
C ALA A 678 14.76 -22.12 -0.82
N VAL A 679 14.67 -20.97 -0.11
CA VAL A 679 13.44 -20.15 -0.11
C VAL A 679 13.16 -19.64 -1.52
N LEU A 680 14.15 -19.07 -2.23
CA LEU A 680 13.96 -18.62 -3.62
C LEU A 680 13.44 -19.74 -4.51
N LYS A 681 14.01 -20.94 -4.39
CA LYS A 681 13.57 -22.09 -5.19
C LYS A 681 12.15 -22.54 -4.87
N SER A 682 11.73 -22.56 -3.61
CA SER A 682 10.33 -22.85 -3.23
C SER A 682 9.39 -21.80 -3.82
N VAL A 683 9.69 -20.52 -3.65
CA VAL A 683 8.86 -19.41 -4.15
C VAL A 683 8.78 -19.42 -5.68
N SER A 684 9.87 -19.77 -6.39
CA SER A 684 9.88 -19.83 -7.85
C SER A 684 8.94 -20.87 -8.46
N LYS A 685 8.46 -21.84 -7.66
CA LYS A 685 7.47 -22.83 -8.08
C LYS A 685 6.03 -22.30 -8.10
N LEU A 686 5.78 -21.13 -7.46
CA LEU A 686 4.51 -20.43 -7.57
C LEU A 686 4.39 -19.80 -8.97
N ASP A 687 3.22 -19.96 -9.59
CA ASP A 687 2.96 -19.33 -10.88
C ASP A 687 3.00 -17.79 -10.75
N LYS A 688 3.74 -17.12 -11.61
CA LYS A 688 3.86 -15.65 -11.62
C LYS A 688 2.52 -14.91 -11.81
N THR A 689 1.54 -15.59 -12.42
CA THR A 689 0.19 -15.02 -12.60
C THR A 689 -0.66 -15.01 -11.31
N LEU A 690 -0.18 -15.64 -10.23
CA LEU A 690 -0.78 -15.53 -8.89
C LEU A 690 -0.59 -14.14 -8.27
N THR A 691 0.38 -13.38 -8.73
CA THR A 691 0.82 -12.12 -8.15
C THR A 691 0.60 -10.92 -9.06
N THR A 692 -0.35 -11.00 -9.98
CA THR A 692 -0.71 -9.87 -10.85
C THR A 692 -1.20 -8.65 -10.10
N ASN A 693 -1.73 -8.83 -8.86
CA ASN A 693 -2.06 -7.77 -7.92
C ASN A 693 -0.98 -7.59 -6.83
N GLY A 694 0.25 -7.99 -7.12
CA GLY A 694 1.38 -7.94 -6.19
C GLY A 694 1.64 -9.26 -5.47
N GLY A 695 2.90 -9.53 -5.22
CA GLY A 695 3.38 -10.63 -4.40
C GLY A 695 4.48 -10.14 -3.49
N LEU A 696 4.66 -10.77 -2.33
CA LEU A 696 5.59 -10.27 -1.34
C LEU A 696 6.40 -11.40 -0.72
N LEU A 697 7.72 -11.34 -0.93
CA LEU A 697 8.71 -12.19 -0.27
C LEU A 697 9.54 -11.33 0.69
N ASN A 698 9.42 -11.60 2.00
CA ASN A 698 10.26 -11.01 3.04
C ASN A 698 11.47 -11.89 3.35
N MET A 699 12.62 -11.27 3.49
CA MET A 699 13.82 -11.91 4.03
C MET A 699 14.53 -10.98 5.01
N LYS A 700 15.18 -11.55 6.03
CA LYS A 700 15.94 -10.79 7.03
C LYS A 700 17.39 -11.25 7.04
N PHE A 701 18.31 -10.30 6.85
CA PHE A 701 19.75 -10.53 6.87
C PHE A 701 20.42 -9.80 8.01
N LEU A 702 21.53 -10.35 8.50
CA LEU A 702 22.34 -9.69 9.50
C LEU A 702 23.16 -8.56 8.88
N PRO A 703 23.30 -7.39 9.56
CA PRO A 703 24.08 -6.26 9.04
C PRO A 703 25.54 -6.61 8.72
N GLU A 704 26.10 -7.61 9.41
CA GLU A 704 27.46 -8.10 9.23
C GLU A 704 27.74 -8.57 7.80
N PHE A 705 26.72 -9.13 7.15
CA PHE A 705 26.83 -9.63 5.77
C PHE A 705 27.25 -8.53 4.78
N PHE A 706 26.85 -7.30 5.01
CA PHE A 706 27.04 -6.16 4.09
C PHE A 706 28.30 -5.31 4.39
N LYS A 707 29.13 -5.70 5.36
CA LYS A 707 30.30 -4.89 5.76
C LYS A 707 31.45 -4.87 4.74
N THR A 708 31.45 -5.78 3.80
CA THR A 708 32.53 -5.94 2.81
C THR A 708 31.99 -5.84 1.39
N GLU A 709 32.82 -5.41 0.45
CA GLU A 709 32.47 -5.44 -0.99
C GLU A 709 32.14 -6.85 -1.47
N THR A 710 32.82 -7.88 -0.92
CA THR A 710 32.47 -9.29 -1.21
C THR A 710 31.04 -9.62 -0.79
N GLY A 711 30.57 -9.10 0.36
CA GLY A 711 29.18 -9.26 0.79
C GLY A 711 28.20 -8.56 -0.15
N ILE A 712 28.52 -7.33 -0.58
CA ILE A 712 27.74 -6.60 -1.59
C ILE A 712 27.66 -7.37 -2.90
N ASP A 713 28.80 -7.92 -3.38
CA ASP A 713 28.85 -8.70 -4.63
C ASP A 713 28.05 -10.01 -4.52
N LYS A 714 28.14 -10.74 -3.41
CA LYS A 714 27.33 -11.94 -3.14
C LYS A 714 25.84 -11.61 -3.18
N PHE A 715 25.45 -10.51 -2.54
CA PHE A 715 24.04 -10.10 -2.48
C PHE A 715 23.52 -9.65 -3.87
N ALA A 716 24.35 -8.95 -4.65
CA ALA A 716 24.02 -8.62 -6.04
C ALA A 716 23.79 -9.89 -6.87
N ASN A 717 24.64 -10.91 -6.71
CA ASN A 717 24.46 -12.22 -7.36
C ASN A 717 23.20 -12.95 -6.87
N PHE A 718 22.84 -12.83 -5.61
CA PHE A 718 21.58 -13.35 -5.08
C PHE A 718 20.36 -12.69 -5.75
N LEU A 719 20.41 -11.38 -5.97
CA LEU A 719 19.36 -10.67 -6.73
C LEU A 719 19.35 -11.07 -8.22
N ARG A 720 20.51 -11.38 -8.84
CA ARG A 720 20.54 -11.97 -10.20
C ARG A 720 19.83 -13.33 -10.21
N THR A 721 20.08 -14.18 -9.22
CA THR A 721 19.36 -15.46 -9.08
C THR A 721 17.85 -15.26 -8.91
N PHE A 722 17.44 -14.27 -8.14
CA PHE A 722 16.04 -13.87 -8.02
C PHE A 722 15.42 -13.51 -9.39
N VAL A 723 16.15 -12.77 -10.23
CA VAL A 723 15.70 -12.43 -11.59
C VAL A 723 15.59 -13.70 -12.46
N ASP A 724 16.61 -14.56 -12.45
CA ASP A 724 16.67 -15.77 -13.26
C ASP A 724 15.55 -16.76 -12.91
N LEU A 725 15.20 -16.86 -11.64
CA LEU A 725 14.11 -17.72 -11.11
C LEU A 725 12.71 -17.14 -11.36
N GLU A 726 12.59 -16.00 -12.01
CA GLU A 726 11.31 -15.35 -12.31
C GLU A 726 10.43 -15.08 -11.08
N ILE A 727 11.04 -14.80 -9.92
CA ILE A 727 10.31 -14.41 -8.72
C ILE A 727 9.89 -12.94 -8.87
N PRO A 728 8.60 -12.59 -8.63
CA PRO A 728 8.09 -11.26 -8.96
C PRO A 728 8.59 -10.14 -8.05
N HIS A 729 8.84 -10.44 -6.75
CA HIS A 729 9.17 -9.45 -5.73
C HIS A 729 10.03 -10.03 -4.63
N ILE A 730 10.91 -9.18 -4.06
CA ILE A 730 11.67 -9.47 -2.85
C ILE A 730 11.99 -8.17 -2.09
N GLN A 731 11.96 -8.24 -0.77
CA GLN A 731 12.34 -7.14 0.13
C GLN A 731 13.10 -7.66 1.34
N PHE A 732 13.80 -6.74 2.05
CA PHE A 732 14.74 -7.13 3.08
C PHE A 732 14.59 -6.30 4.36
N ASN A 733 14.71 -6.96 5.51
CA ASN A 733 15.11 -6.36 6.76
C ASN A 733 16.62 -6.60 6.99
N VAL A 734 17.35 -5.55 7.33
CA VAL A 734 18.77 -5.66 7.72
C VAL A 734 18.90 -5.13 9.14
N VAL A 735 18.67 -6.00 10.12
CA VAL A 735 18.58 -5.65 11.53
C VAL A 735 18.92 -6.87 12.39
N ARG A 736 19.54 -6.65 13.56
CA ARG A 736 19.78 -7.71 14.54
C ARG A 736 18.57 -7.90 15.44
N LYS A 737 18.34 -9.14 15.84
CA LYS A 737 17.32 -9.49 16.84
C LYS A 737 17.55 -8.76 18.16
N GLU A 738 18.81 -8.63 18.57
CA GLU A 738 19.23 -7.96 19.79
C GLU A 738 18.85 -6.46 19.78
N ASP A 739 18.99 -5.79 18.64
CA ASP A 739 18.62 -4.38 18.48
C ASP A 739 17.10 -4.19 18.60
N LEU A 740 16.30 -5.10 18.03
CA LEU A 740 14.85 -5.08 18.16
C LEU A 740 14.40 -5.33 19.62
N LEU A 741 15.03 -6.27 20.31
CA LEU A 741 14.76 -6.53 21.72
C LEU A 741 15.15 -5.33 22.61
N ALA A 742 16.27 -4.68 22.31
CA ALA A 742 16.69 -3.46 23.00
C ALA A 742 15.73 -2.31 22.76
N ALA A 743 15.27 -2.13 21.51
CA ALA A 743 14.30 -1.11 21.15
C ALA A 743 12.94 -1.34 21.84
N LYS A 744 12.49 -2.59 21.94
CA LYS A 744 11.26 -2.94 22.67
C LYS A 744 11.36 -2.61 24.15
N LYS A 745 12.54 -2.82 24.76
CA LYS A 745 12.79 -2.53 26.17
C LYS A 745 12.94 -1.03 26.46
N ASN A 746 13.56 -0.28 25.54
CA ASN A 746 13.89 1.14 25.72
C ASN A 746 13.42 1.96 24.51
N PRO A 747 12.10 2.08 24.24
CA PRO A 747 11.58 2.65 23.01
C PRO A 747 12.03 4.10 22.75
N GLU A 748 12.21 4.89 23.80
CA GLU A 748 12.64 6.30 23.70
C GLU A 748 14.04 6.46 23.05
N GLN A 749 14.95 5.50 23.28
CA GLN A 749 16.30 5.53 22.69
C GLN A 749 16.33 5.09 21.22
N TYR A 750 15.27 4.42 20.75
CA TYR A 750 15.18 3.81 19.43
C TYR A 750 14.04 4.38 18.58
N ARG A 751 13.59 5.61 18.85
CA ARG A 751 12.46 6.24 18.13
C ARG A 751 12.65 6.29 16.62
N GLY A 752 13.89 6.37 16.16
CA GLY A 752 14.22 6.40 14.73
C GLY A 752 14.46 5.03 14.10
N LEU A 753 14.37 3.93 14.87
CA LEU A 753 14.56 2.58 14.33
C LEU A 753 13.39 2.20 13.43
N THR A 754 13.68 1.98 12.16
CA THR A 754 12.71 1.52 11.17
C THR A 754 12.86 0.03 10.89
N VAL A 755 11.75 -0.61 10.56
CA VAL A 755 11.68 -2.01 10.12
C VAL A 755 10.80 -2.15 8.90
N ARG A 756 11.11 -3.12 8.06
CA ARG A 756 10.24 -3.52 6.96
C ARG A 756 9.17 -4.47 7.47
N VAL A 757 7.91 -4.06 7.40
CA VAL A 757 6.78 -4.88 7.84
C VAL A 757 6.42 -5.89 6.74
N ALA A 758 5.65 -5.48 5.78
CA ALA A 758 5.33 -6.26 4.57
C ALA A 758 4.90 -5.30 3.46
N GLY A 759 5.86 -4.93 2.60
CA GLY A 759 5.67 -3.99 1.50
C GLY A 759 5.82 -2.52 1.89
N TYR A 760 6.02 -2.21 3.17
CA TYR A 760 6.23 -0.86 3.67
C TYR A 760 7.13 -0.85 4.91
N THR A 761 7.70 0.30 5.20
CA THR A 761 8.56 0.56 6.37
C THR A 761 7.79 1.33 7.43
N ALA A 762 7.99 0.98 8.69
CA ALA A 762 7.41 1.66 9.85
C ALA A 762 8.44 1.85 10.96
N TYR A 763 8.19 2.78 11.88
CA TYR A 763 8.98 2.90 13.11
C TYR A 763 8.64 1.74 14.05
N PHE A 764 9.63 0.93 14.39
CA PHE A 764 9.44 -0.28 15.19
C PHE A 764 8.77 0.00 16.54
N THR A 765 9.19 1.08 17.21
CA THR A 765 8.67 1.46 18.54
C THR A 765 7.23 1.96 18.55
N GLU A 766 6.67 2.28 17.38
CA GLU A 766 5.27 2.71 17.23
C GLU A 766 4.30 1.56 16.92
N LEU A 767 4.82 0.34 16.68
CA LEU A 767 4.01 -0.84 16.39
C LEU A 767 3.50 -1.50 17.69
N ALA A 768 2.34 -2.18 17.60
CA ALA A 768 1.81 -2.97 18.70
C ALA A 768 2.70 -4.19 19.01
N ASP A 769 2.63 -4.67 20.25
CA ASP A 769 3.48 -5.74 20.79
C ASP A 769 3.44 -7.03 19.96
N GLU A 770 2.28 -7.42 19.47
CA GLU A 770 2.08 -8.64 18.69
C GLU A 770 2.87 -8.58 17.37
N LEU A 771 2.81 -7.44 16.68
CA LEU A 771 3.54 -7.23 15.42
C LEU A 771 5.05 -7.09 15.68
N GLN A 772 5.47 -6.40 16.75
CA GLN A 772 6.88 -6.35 17.15
C GLN A 772 7.44 -7.75 17.41
N ASN A 773 6.71 -8.59 18.14
CA ASN A 773 7.11 -9.96 18.43
C ASN A 773 7.22 -10.82 17.18
N GLU A 774 6.30 -10.67 16.25
CA GLU A 774 6.33 -11.36 14.96
C GLU A 774 7.59 -10.98 14.16
N ILE A 775 7.89 -9.68 14.03
CA ILE A 775 9.10 -9.20 13.32
C ILE A 775 10.38 -9.72 13.98
N ILE A 776 10.43 -9.76 15.32
CA ILE A 776 11.57 -10.32 16.08
C ILE A 776 11.74 -11.81 15.77
N ALA A 777 10.64 -12.54 15.61
CA ALA A 777 10.64 -13.99 15.40
C ALA A 777 11.06 -14.42 13.99
N ARG A 778 11.08 -13.53 12.99
CA ARG A 778 11.43 -13.83 11.59
C ARG A 778 12.84 -14.42 11.50
N THR A 779 13.03 -15.40 10.62
CA THR A 779 14.32 -16.03 10.36
C THR A 779 15.37 -15.01 9.90
N SER A 780 16.57 -15.08 10.47
CA SER A 780 17.69 -14.20 10.10
C SER A 780 18.79 -15.00 9.44
N TYR A 781 19.27 -14.53 8.29
CA TYR A 781 20.34 -15.14 7.52
C TYR A 781 21.66 -14.39 7.73
N GLY A 782 22.74 -15.14 7.97
CA GLY A 782 24.12 -14.62 8.11
C GLY A 782 24.97 -14.83 6.86
N ASP A 783 24.52 -15.68 5.93
CA ASP A 783 25.18 -15.97 4.64
C ASP A 783 24.13 -16.44 3.61
N ILE A 784 24.55 -16.53 2.34
CA ILE A 784 23.73 -16.95 1.18
C ILE A 784 24.22 -18.29 0.67
#